data_a81a5812418c6ce9b305fecfd95ca38a
#
_entry.id   a81a5812418c6ce9b305fecfd95ca38a
#
_cell.length_a   1.000
_cell.length_b   1.000
_cell.length_c   1.000
_cell.angle_alpha   90.00
_cell.angle_beta   90.00
_cell.angle_gamma   90.00
#
_symmetry.space_group_name_H-M   'P 1'
#
loop_
_entity.id
_entity.type
_entity.pdbx_description
1 polymer ?
#
loop_
_entity_poly.entity_id
_entity_poly.type
_entity_poly.pdbx_seq_one_letter_code
_entity_poly.pdbx_strand_id
1 'polypeptide(L)'
;MSAPLPIETNELPHRYTAAYANAMEVKWQDALRWPDGNGYGHRQPNPGEPGFDGSKPKFYCLDMFPYPSGAGLHVGHPEGYTATDIICRFKKLKGFNVLHPMGWDAFGLPAEQYAIQTGVHPEVTTKKAIDNFRRQLRRFGFMYDWSREFATIDPGYYKWTQWIWLLAYESWFDPSTKRARPISELAERFARDDAEFATEGGSRTRWSAATPRERQAHLDTFRLAYIGEQTVNWCPKLGTVLANEEVIDGRSERGGHPVRRMPLRQWMFRITAYADRLLDDLALVDWPESTRTLQTDWIGRSDGAEIHFAVEGEREPLTVFTTRPDTLFGATYMVVAPEHPLVTRAVARDAGGKLAEYVAWAKNRSDIDRQASKEKTGCATGLLAVNPATGARIPVWTADYVLMGYGTGAIMAVPAHDGRDFEFATEFALPIVQVVEIDGARFTGECATSGEGRAVNSANAATLSIDGLFTTEAKTKVIAWLESKSIGTHRVNYRLRDWLFSRQRYWGEPFPIVYDALGNHYPITTAALPLTLPPLADYSPVESDTPQPPLAKATAWTHTTAGAAGVDSSLLPAHTPVVRETNTMPGWAGSCWYYLRYCSPSDASHFVSPEAERYWMLSRRGGGSHETPTTYDAATCHAGGVDLYVGGSEHAVLHLLYARFWHKMLFDLGHVSTPEPMGRLFHQGMITSYAYQRADKSLVAVDEVTERSEGEFVETKTGERVVQTVAKMSKSLRNVVNPDDVIAEYGADTFLLYEMYMGPLEASKPWNTRDIIGVFRFLQRAWRLAVDERTGALLAAAQSDPKIEKLLHRTIHKVAEDIERLSMNTAIAALIELVNAATRPTGMADPTQGGMTRDQLDRFARILWPFAPHIADELGARLGVQGVGFYASTWPACDAALLVDDEVEIPVQIQGKIKARLMVSAKATAPEIEATALAHAEVVAAIAGRPVKKIIVVAGRMVNIVV
;
A
#
# COMPACT_ATOMS: atom_id res chain seq x y z
N MET A 1 -56.43 -48.15 15.87
CA MET A 1 -55.50 -47.15 15.29
C MET A 1 -55.62 -45.88 16.12
N SER A 2 -54.77 -45.73 17.13
CA SER A 2 -54.64 -44.51 17.95
C SER A 2 -53.87 -43.49 17.17
N ALA A 3 -54.42 -42.24 17.07
CA ALA A 3 -53.75 -41.10 16.46
C ALA A 3 -52.38 -40.87 17.09
N PRO A 4 -51.36 -40.57 16.36
CA PRO A 4 -50.06 -40.19 16.96
C PRO A 4 -50.23 -38.88 17.73
N LEU A 5 -49.73 -38.89 18.96
CA LEU A 5 -49.60 -37.69 19.78
C LEU A 5 -48.79 -36.63 19.04
N PRO A 6 -49.14 -35.32 19.13
CA PRO A 6 -48.35 -34.27 18.52
C PRO A 6 -46.94 -34.28 19.16
N ILE A 7 -45.89 -34.38 18.37
CA ILE A 7 -44.53 -34.11 18.77
C ILE A 7 -44.52 -32.62 19.15
N GLU A 8 -44.50 -32.33 20.47
CA GLU A 8 -44.17 -30.99 20.95
C GLU A 8 -42.74 -30.68 20.44
N THR A 9 -42.60 -29.99 19.35
CA THR A 9 -41.37 -29.33 18.96
C THR A 9 -41.12 -28.26 20.03
N ASN A 10 -40.16 -28.54 20.90
CA ASN A 10 -39.71 -27.62 21.97
C ASN A 10 -38.87 -26.52 21.30
N GLU A 11 -39.41 -25.88 20.26
CA GLU A 11 -38.80 -24.80 19.56
C GLU A 11 -38.92 -23.54 20.39
N LEU A 12 -37.75 -23.00 20.75
CA LEU A 12 -37.62 -21.70 21.40
C LEU A 12 -37.67 -20.62 20.29
N PRO A 13 -38.82 -19.93 20.09
CA PRO A 13 -39.07 -19.06 18.93
C PRO A 13 -38.14 -17.85 18.87
N HIS A 14 -37.55 -17.48 20.00
CA HIS A 14 -36.62 -16.33 20.10
C HIS A 14 -35.16 -16.75 20.34
N ARG A 15 -34.84 -18.03 20.08
CA ARG A 15 -33.45 -18.52 20.16
C ARG A 15 -32.61 -17.94 19.04
N TYR A 16 -31.42 -17.47 19.42
CA TYR A 16 -30.45 -16.99 18.43
C TYR A 16 -29.87 -18.14 17.62
N THR A 17 -30.50 -18.40 16.47
CA THR A 17 -30.11 -19.39 15.46
C THR A 17 -29.60 -18.68 14.23
N ALA A 18 -28.93 -19.37 13.29
CA ALA A 18 -28.55 -18.80 12.02
C ALA A 18 -29.74 -18.16 11.26
N ALA A 19 -30.88 -18.84 11.21
CA ALA A 19 -32.09 -18.32 10.57
C ALA A 19 -32.60 -17.04 11.27
N TYR A 20 -32.61 -17.02 12.61
CA TYR A 20 -33.01 -15.84 13.37
C TYR A 20 -32.03 -14.68 13.17
N ALA A 21 -30.72 -14.94 13.22
CA ALA A 21 -29.68 -13.95 12.94
C ALA A 21 -29.85 -13.34 11.55
N ASN A 22 -29.96 -14.16 10.50
CA ASN A 22 -30.13 -13.68 9.14
C ASN A 22 -31.38 -12.81 8.95
N ALA A 23 -32.54 -13.22 9.54
CA ALA A 23 -33.78 -12.45 9.46
C ALA A 23 -33.66 -11.09 10.20
N MET A 24 -33.04 -11.10 11.37
CA MET A 24 -32.77 -9.89 12.17
C MET A 24 -31.82 -8.93 11.46
N GLU A 25 -30.76 -9.43 10.88
CA GLU A 25 -29.77 -8.66 10.14
C GLU A 25 -30.39 -7.97 8.93
N VAL A 26 -31.19 -8.69 8.14
CA VAL A 26 -31.92 -8.12 6.99
C VAL A 26 -32.90 -7.02 7.46
N LYS A 27 -33.63 -7.25 8.55
CA LYS A 27 -34.53 -6.24 9.15
C LYS A 27 -33.76 -4.93 9.46
N TRP A 28 -32.60 -5.00 10.07
CA TRP A 28 -31.84 -3.82 10.45
C TRP A 28 -31.12 -3.19 9.25
N GLN A 29 -30.65 -3.98 8.30
CA GLN A 29 -30.10 -3.48 7.03
C GLN A 29 -31.20 -2.74 6.22
N ASP A 30 -32.43 -3.27 6.16
CA ASP A 30 -33.54 -2.56 5.51
C ASP A 30 -33.93 -1.24 6.24
N ALA A 31 -33.79 -1.20 7.57
CA ALA A 31 -34.00 0.02 8.35
C ALA A 31 -32.96 1.14 8.04
N LEU A 32 -31.81 0.81 7.48
CA LEU A 32 -30.82 1.77 7.01
C LEU A 32 -31.19 2.42 5.67
N ARG A 33 -32.27 2.01 5.02
CA ARG A 33 -32.77 2.68 3.81
C ARG A 33 -33.26 4.08 4.14
N TRP A 34 -32.88 5.04 3.32
CA TRP A 34 -33.31 6.41 3.51
C TRP A 34 -34.83 6.53 3.31
N PRO A 35 -35.49 7.42 4.08
CA PRO A 35 -36.95 7.54 4.01
C PRO A 35 -37.49 7.95 2.61
N ASP A 36 -36.68 8.64 1.81
CA ASP A 36 -37.01 9.03 0.44
C ASP A 36 -36.80 7.92 -0.59
N GLY A 37 -36.29 6.76 -0.17
CA GLY A 37 -36.00 5.62 -1.03
C GLY A 37 -34.77 5.78 -1.95
N ASN A 38 -34.10 6.93 -1.93
CA ASN A 38 -33.04 7.28 -2.86
C ASN A 38 -31.62 6.95 -2.34
N GLY A 39 -31.51 6.35 -1.16
CA GLY A 39 -30.22 6.01 -0.55
C GLY A 39 -30.30 4.88 0.46
N TYR A 40 -29.12 4.47 0.92
CA TYR A 40 -28.91 3.39 1.85
C TYR A 40 -27.67 3.65 2.71
N GLY A 41 -27.74 3.33 3.99
CA GLY A 41 -26.63 3.38 4.91
C GLY A 41 -26.40 4.73 5.58
N HIS A 42 -25.18 4.92 6.04
CA HIS A 42 -24.72 6.15 6.67
C HIS A 42 -24.63 7.28 5.62
N ARG A 43 -24.95 8.50 6.02
CA ARG A 43 -24.72 9.72 5.25
C ARG A 43 -24.01 10.75 6.12
N GLN A 44 -22.92 11.29 5.63
CA GLN A 44 -22.19 12.36 6.28
C GLN A 44 -22.25 13.63 5.41
N PRO A 45 -23.01 14.67 5.81
CA PRO A 45 -23.05 15.92 5.08
C PRO A 45 -21.69 16.64 5.06
N ASN A 46 -21.44 17.40 3.99
CA ASN A 46 -20.32 18.33 3.89
C ASN A 46 -20.65 19.70 4.52
N PRO A 47 -19.63 20.54 4.79
CA PRO A 47 -19.85 21.95 5.10
C PRO A 47 -20.81 22.60 4.10
N GLY A 48 -21.78 23.37 4.61
CA GLY A 48 -22.81 24.01 3.78
C GLY A 48 -24.01 23.13 3.42
N GLU A 49 -23.95 21.82 3.61
CA GLU A 49 -25.09 20.93 3.36
C GLU A 49 -26.04 20.85 4.58
N PRO A 50 -27.34 20.61 4.35
CA PRO A 50 -28.29 20.40 5.45
C PRO A 50 -27.89 19.25 6.37
N GLY A 51 -27.92 19.49 7.69
CA GLY A 51 -27.55 18.50 8.70
C GLY A 51 -26.05 18.44 9.04
N PHE A 52 -25.22 19.25 8.41
CA PHE A 52 -23.83 19.39 8.80
C PHE A 52 -23.70 20.08 10.16
N ASP A 53 -22.86 19.51 11.03
CA ASP A 53 -22.53 20.08 12.34
C ASP A 53 -21.03 20.31 12.46
N GLY A 54 -20.60 21.55 12.21
CA GLY A 54 -19.19 21.94 12.26
C GLY A 54 -18.58 21.99 13.66
N SER A 55 -19.40 21.85 14.73
CA SER A 55 -18.89 21.77 16.11
C SER A 55 -18.28 20.42 16.46
N LYS A 56 -18.55 19.39 15.65
CA LYS A 56 -18.03 18.03 15.85
C LYS A 56 -16.63 17.88 15.27
N PRO A 57 -15.75 17.13 15.92
CA PRO A 57 -14.49 16.74 15.30
C PRO A 57 -14.77 15.83 14.10
N LYS A 58 -13.85 15.85 13.13
CA LYS A 58 -13.95 15.01 11.93
C LYS A 58 -13.10 13.76 12.06
N PHE A 59 -13.47 12.73 11.30
CA PHE A 59 -12.66 11.52 11.11
C PHE A 59 -12.89 10.99 9.69
N TYR A 60 -11.86 11.04 8.86
CA TYR A 60 -11.87 10.48 7.52
C TYR A 60 -11.15 9.14 7.53
N CYS A 61 -11.91 8.06 7.42
CA CYS A 61 -11.42 6.69 7.32
C CYS A 61 -11.62 6.16 5.91
N LEU A 62 -10.59 5.55 5.36
CA LEU A 62 -10.61 5.08 3.99
C LEU A 62 -10.04 3.66 3.88
N ASP A 63 -10.77 2.81 3.18
CA ASP A 63 -10.29 1.52 2.70
C ASP A 63 -9.67 1.66 1.31
N MET A 64 -8.68 0.83 1.00
CA MET A 64 -8.30 0.64 -0.40
C MET A 64 -9.50 0.00 -1.11
N PHE A 65 -10.11 0.74 -2.03
CA PHE A 65 -11.31 0.30 -2.72
C PHE A 65 -11.04 -0.92 -3.62
N PRO A 66 -11.99 -1.87 -3.71
CA PRO A 66 -11.75 -3.12 -4.40
C PRO A 66 -11.78 -2.98 -5.91
N TYR A 67 -11.02 -3.87 -6.58
CA TYR A 67 -11.18 -4.15 -8.00
C TYR A 67 -12.32 -5.16 -8.20
N PRO A 68 -13.47 -4.78 -8.79
CA PRO A 68 -14.61 -5.68 -8.93
C PRO A 68 -14.33 -6.75 -10.00
N SER A 69 -14.07 -7.97 -9.57
CA SER A 69 -13.90 -9.13 -10.44
C SER A 69 -15.19 -9.95 -10.52
N GLY A 70 -15.43 -10.67 -11.63
CA GLY A 70 -16.64 -11.44 -11.86
C GLY A 70 -16.92 -12.57 -10.86
N ALA A 71 -15.99 -12.85 -9.93
CA ALA A 71 -16.16 -13.90 -8.91
C ALA A 71 -16.87 -13.42 -7.64
N GLY A 72 -17.02 -12.10 -7.41
CA GLY A 72 -17.39 -11.56 -6.12
C GLY A 72 -16.26 -11.55 -5.10
N LEU A 73 -16.60 -11.18 -3.86
CA LEU A 73 -15.68 -11.17 -2.73
C LEU A 73 -15.35 -12.60 -2.27
N HIS A 74 -14.17 -12.78 -1.71
CA HIS A 74 -13.84 -13.92 -0.84
C HIS A 74 -13.63 -13.42 0.60
N VAL A 75 -13.64 -14.32 1.57
CA VAL A 75 -13.54 -13.98 3.01
C VAL A 75 -12.29 -13.19 3.41
N GLY A 76 -11.30 -13.05 2.57
CA GLY A 76 -10.13 -12.20 2.86
C GLY A 76 -10.32 -10.71 2.52
N HIS A 77 -11.33 -10.34 1.73
CA HIS A 77 -11.57 -8.94 1.41
C HIS A 77 -12.17 -8.15 2.59
N PRO A 78 -13.17 -8.69 3.34
CA PRO A 78 -13.82 -7.94 4.41
C PRO A 78 -12.97 -7.66 5.63
N GLU A 79 -11.79 -8.26 5.79
CA GLU A 79 -10.96 -8.08 7.00
C GLU A 79 -10.63 -6.60 7.27
N GLY A 80 -10.11 -5.90 6.28
CA GLY A 80 -9.84 -4.46 6.38
C GLY A 80 -11.12 -3.67 6.57
N TYR A 81 -12.16 -3.98 5.77
CA TYR A 81 -13.46 -3.31 5.80
C TYR A 81 -14.18 -3.46 7.14
N THR A 82 -14.06 -4.61 7.79
CA THR A 82 -14.60 -4.85 9.13
C THR A 82 -13.87 -3.99 10.16
N ALA A 83 -12.56 -3.92 10.10
CA ALA A 83 -11.78 -3.11 11.02
C ALA A 83 -12.08 -1.61 10.90
N THR A 84 -12.22 -1.11 9.66
CA THR A 84 -12.58 0.29 9.40
C THR A 84 -14.02 0.61 9.79
N ASP A 85 -14.96 -0.33 9.60
CA ASP A 85 -16.34 -0.18 10.05
C ASP A 85 -16.42 -0.07 11.57
N ILE A 86 -15.69 -0.92 12.31
CA ILE A 86 -15.63 -0.89 13.78
C ILE A 86 -15.14 0.46 14.29
N ILE A 87 -14.02 0.97 13.77
CA ILE A 87 -13.49 2.26 14.22
C ILE A 87 -14.41 3.42 13.81
N CYS A 88 -15.03 3.36 12.63
CA CYS A 88 -15.99 4.37 12.18
C CYS A 88 -17.24 4.42 13.07
N ARG A 89 -17.83 3.27 13.45
CA ARG A 89 -18.93 3.20 14.42
C ARG A 89 -18.52 3.73 15.78
N PHE A 90 -17.35 3.36 16.27
CA PHE A 90 -16.80 3.88 17.52
C PHE A 90 -16.63 5.41 17.48
N LYS A 91 -16.01 5.97 16.43
CA LYS A 91 -15.87 7.43 16.25
C LYS A 91 -17.23 8.11 16.17
N LYS A 92 -18.21 7.50 15.53
CA LYS A 92 -19.59 8.00 15.49
C LYS A 92 -20.19 8.10 16.89
N LEU A 93 -20.07 7.05 17.70
CA LEU A 93 -20.51 7.06 19.12
C LEU A 93 -19.72 8.05 19.97
N LYS A 94 -18.48 8.39 19.60
CA LYS A 94 -17.67 9.45 20.23
C LYS A 94 -18.04 10.86 19.77
N GLY A 95 -19.04 10.99 18.87
CA GLY A 95 -19.58 12.27 18.41
C GLY A 95 -18.83 12.91 17.25
N PHE A 96 -18.03 12.16 16.49
CA PHE A 96 -17.34 12.66 15.29
C PHE A 96 -18.28 12.77 14.09
N ASN A 97 -17.97 13.71 13.19
CA ASN A 97 -18.35 13.62 11.79
C ASN A 97 -17.46 12.57 11.14
N VAL A 98 -18.04 11.52 10.59
CA VAL A 98 -17.29 10.37 10.04
C VAL A 98 -17.50 10.28 8.54
N LEU A 99 -16.42 10.40 7.77
CA LEU A 99 -16.42 10.10 6.34
C LEU A 99 -15.86 8.70 6.13
N HIS A 100 -16.72 7.76 5.72
CA HIS A 100 -16.38 6.36 5.42
C HIS A 100 -17.01 5.98 4.09
N PRO A 101 -16.38 6.29 2.95
CA PRO A 101 -16.91 6.05 1.62
C PRO A 101 -16.51 4.69 1.07
N MET A 102 -17.20 4.24 0.02
CA MET A 102 -16.86 3.06 -0.77
C MET A 102 -17.08 3.34 -2.26
N GLY A 103 -16.27 2.70 -3.12
CA GLY A 103 -16.34 2.81 -4.57
C GLY A 103 -15.54 1.70 -5.25
N TRP A 104 -15.23 1.88 -6.55
CA TRP A 104 -14.74 0.79 -7.39
C TRP A 104 -13.55 1.23 -8.23
N ASP A 105 -12.42 0.52 -8.08
CA ASP A 105 -11.34 0.57 -9.05
C ASP A 105 -11.69 -0.36 -10.21
N ALA A 106 -12.11 0.20 -11.34
CA ALA A 106 -12.87 -0.57 -12.31
C ALA A 106 -12.21 -0.67 -13.71
N PHE A 107 -11.17 0.12 -13.99
CA PHE A 107 -10.33 -0.11 -15.16
C PHE A 107 -9.30 -1.20 -14.86
N GLY A 108 -9.12 -2.15 -15.80
CA GLY A 108 -8.10 -3.17 -15.61
C GLY A 108 -8.15 -4.34 -16.57
N LEU A 109 -7.08 -5.13 -16.58
CA LEU A 109 -6.85 -6.24 -17.47
C LEU A 109 -7.88 -7.38 -17.40
N PRO A 110 -8.43 -7.77 -16.22
CA PRO A 110 -9.37 -8.90 -16.18
C PRO A 110 -10.65 -8.67 -16.97
N ALA A 111 -11.21 -7.46 -16.94
CA ALA A 111 -12.41 -7.13 -17.72
C ALA A 111 -12.13 -7.11 -19.23
N GLU A 112 -10.96 -6.58 -19.62
CA GLU A 112 -10.53 -6.58 -21.02
C GLU A 112 -10.28 -8.01 -21.55
N GLN A 113 -9.62 -8.86 -20.76
CA GLN A 113 -9.42 -10.26 -21.15
C GLN A 113 -10.73 -11.04 -21.30
N TYR A 114 -11.72 -10.77 -20.45
CA TYR A 114 -13.04 -11.35 -20.62
C TYR A 114 -13.72 -10.85 -21.91
N ALA A 115 -13.59 -9.56 -22.22
CA ALA A 115 -14.09 -8.99 -23.45
C ALA A 115 -13.43 -9.61 -24.71
N ILE A 116 -12.13 -9.85 -24.68
CA ILE A 116 -11.39 -10.55 -25.75
C ILE A 116 -11.94 -11.97 -25.96
N GLN A 117 -12.24 -12.69 -24.87
CA GLN A 117 -12.73 -14.06 -24.94
C GLN A 117 -14.19 -14.17 -25.40
N THR A 118 -15.03 -13.20 -25.05
CA THR A 118 -16.49 -13.31 -25.19
C THR A 118 -17.11 -12.33 -26.19
N GLY A 119 -16.35 -11.31 -26.62
CA GLY A 119 -16.88 -10.20 -27.42
C GLY A 119 -17.80 -9.24 -26.66
N VAL A 120 -17.99 -9.41 -25.34
CA VAL A 120 -18.81 -8.54 -24.51
C VAL A 120 -18.01 -7.31 -24.09
N HIS A 121 -18.61 -6.12 -24.24
CA HIS A 121 -17.95 -4.86 -23.84
C HIS A 121 -17.49 -4.89 -22.37
N PRO A 122 -16.23 -4.48 -22.04
CA PRO A 122 -15.71 -4.54 -20.68
C PRO A 122 -16.58 -3.83 -19.64
N GLU A 123 -17.19 -2.71 -20.01
CA GLU A 123 -18.09 -1.94 -19.14
C GLU A 123 -19.28 -2.78 -18.62
N VAL A 124 -19.87 -3.62 -19.49
CA VAL A 124 -21.03 -4.45 -19.13
C VAL A 124 -20.68 -5.45 -18.04
N THR A 125 -19.55 -6.11 -18.19
CA THR A 125 -19.06 -7.11 -17.23
C THR A 125 -18.60 -6.45 -15.94
N THR A 126 -17.95 -5.30 -16.03
CA THR A 126 -17.50 -4.52 -14.87
C THR A 126 -18.68 -4.02 -14.05
N LYS A 127 -19.71 -3.45 -14.68
CA LYS A 127 -20.93 -3.00 -13.97
C LYS A 127 -21.64 -4.15 -13.26
N LYS A 128 -21.76 -5.32 -13.90
CA LYS A 128 -22.30 -6.53 -13.24
C LYS A 128 -21.46 -6.96 -12.02
N ALA A 129 -20.15 -6.89 -12.13
CA ALA A 129 -19.27 -7.20 -11.01
C ALA A 129 -19.42 -6.18 -9.87
N ILE A 130 -19.52 -4.90 -10.18
CA ILE A 130 -19.81 -3.82 -9.20
C ILE A 130 -21.13 -4.11 -8.48
N ASP A 131 -22.20 -4.43 -9.20
CA ASP A 131 -23.50 -4.73 -8.59
C ASP A 131 -23.44 -5.92 -7.63
N ASN A 132 -22.69 -6.97 -7.98
CA ASN A 132 -22.48 -8.12 -7.10
C ASN A 132 -21.67 -7.75 -5.85
N PHE A 133 -20.57 -7.03 -5.99
CA PHE A 133 -19.75 -6.56 -4.86
C PHE A 133 -20.54 -5.64 -3.93
N ARG A 134 -21.30 -4.68 -4.50
CA ARG A 134 -22.19 -3.79 -3.76
C ARG A 134 -23.22 -4.58 -2.96
N ARG A 135 -23.86 -5.58 -3.57
CA ARG A 135 -24.81 -6.47 -2.89
C ARG A 135 -24.13 -7.19 -1.71
N GLN A 136 -22.94 -7.75 -1.93
CA GLN A 136 -22.20 -8.47 -0.88
C GLN A 136 -21.78 -7.52 0.26
N LEU A 137 -21.23 -6.33 -0.02
CA LEU A 137 -20.84 -5.37 1.00
C LEU A 137 -22.04 -4.86 1.80
N ARG A 138 -23.18 -4.62 1.15
CA ARG A 138 -24.43 -4.24 1.85
C ARG A 138 -24.95 -5.35 2.77
N ARG A 139 -24.73 -6.63 2.40
CA ARG A 139 -25.14 -7.77 3.21
C ARG A 139 -24.34 -7.90 4.51
N PHE A 140 -23.13 -7.34 4.60
CA PHE A 140 -22.40 -7.22 5.86
C PHE A 140 -22.98 -6.16 6.81
N GLY A 141 -23.70 -5.19 6.27
CA GLY A 141 -24.25 -4.06 7.04
C GLY A 141 -23.23 -2.99 7.40
N PHE A 142 -22.12 -2.87 6.66
CA PHE A 142 -21.11 -1.84 6.88
C PHE A 142 -21.67 -0.43 6.81
N MET A 143 -21.16 0.45 7.67
CA MET A 143 -21.54 1.86 7.79
C MET A 143 -20.81 2.71 6.71
N TYR A 144 -20.93 2.31 5.44
CA TYR A 144 -20.41 3.14 4.34
C TYR A 144 -21.39 4.24 3.97
N ASP A 145 -20.83 5.41 3.60
CA ASP A 145 -21.59 6.48 2.96
C ASP A 145 -21.77 6.20 1.46
N TRP A 146 -22.78 5.40 1.13
CA TRP A 146 -23.09 5.02 -0.25
C TRP A 146 -23.50 6.20 -1.15
N SER A 147 -23.80 7.38 -0.59
CA SER A 147 -24.03 8.60 -1.40
C SER A 147 -22.76 9.10 -2.09
N ARG A 148 -21.62 8.60 -1.66
CA ARG A 148 -20.30 8.98 -2.21
C ARG A 148 -19.70 7.92 -3.14
N GLU A 149 -20.52 6.91 -3.50
CA GLU A 149 -20.09 5.84 -4.40
C GLU A 149 -19.83 6.35 -5.81
N PHE A 150 -18.75 5.89 -6.42
CA PHE A 150 -18.43 6.03 -7.84
C PHE A 150 -17.52 4.89 -8.31
N ALA A 151 -17.37 4.76 -9.62
CA ALA A 151 -16.42 3.86 -10.25
C ALA A 151 -15.39 4.66 -11.07
N THR A 152 -14.14 4.21 -11.11
CA THR A 152 -13.09 4.87 -11.92
C THR A 152 -13.42 4.89 -13.41
N ILE A 153 -14.32 4.01 -13.87
CA ILE A 153 -14.82 3.97 -15.27
C ILE A 153 -15.91 5.00 -15.57
N ASP A 154 -16.42 5.71 -14.56
CA ASP A 154 -17.47 6.70 -14.79
C ASP A 154 -16.89 7.92 -15.53
N PRO A 155 -17.50 8.37 -16.64
CA PRO A 155 -16.99 9.54 -17.39
C PRO A 155 -16.86 10.79 -16.52
N GLY A 156 -17.77 10.99 -15.56
CA GLY A 156 -17.71 12.09 -14.59
C GLY A 156 -16.55 11.99 -13.61
N TYR A 157 -15.99 10.79 -13.42
CA TYR A 157 -14.81 10.57 -12.62
C TYR A 157 -13.52 10.72 -13.45
N TYR A 158 -13.34 9.93 -14.52
CA TYR A 158 -12.08 9.94 -15.25
C TYR A 158 -11.86 11.22 -16.08
N LYS A 159 -12.88 12.06 -16.31
CA LYS A 159 -12.71 13.44 -16.74
C LYS A 159 -11.64 14.15 -15.92
N TRP A 160 -11.64 13.93 -14.62
CA TRP A 160 -10.71 14.58 -13.70
C TRP A 160 -9.35 13.89 -13.65
N THR A 161 -9.27 12.58 -13.89
CA THR A 161 -8.00 11.89 -14.14
C THR A 161 -7.29 12.50 -15.35
N GLN A 162 -8.03 12.71 -16.44
CA GLN A 162 -7.54 13.37 -17.65
C GLN A 162 -7.09 14.80 -17.38
N TRP A 163 -7.85 15.56 -16.59
CA TRP A 163 -7.53 16.93 -16.20
C TRP A 163 -6.24 16.99 -15.35
N ILE A 164 -6.08 16.09 -14.36
CA ILE A 164 -4.85 16.04 -13.55
C ILE A 164 -3.64 15.68 -14.42
N TRP A 165 -3.83 14.79 -15.39
CA TRP A 165 -2.78 14.49 -16.35
C TRP A 165 -2.41 15.73 -17.21
N LEU A 166 -3.38 16.52 -17.66
CA LEU A 166 -3.12 17.79 -18.36
C LEU A 166 -2.37 18.78 -17.47
N LEU A 167 -2.70 18.88 -16.18
CA LEU A 167 -1.93 19.70 -15.23
C LEU A 167 -0.46 19.28 -15.19
N ALA A 168 -0.18 17.99 -15.15
CA ALA A 168 1.20 17.50 -15.19
C ALA A 168 1.89 17.79 -16.52
N TYR A 169 1.18 17.66 -17.63
CA TYR A 169 1.68 18.03 -18.96
C TYR A 169 2.01 19.54 -19.04
N GLU A 170 1.19 20.39 -18.42
CA GLU A 170 1.40 21.84 -18.38
C GLU A 170 2.29 22.31 -17.23
N SER A 171 2.99 21.37 -16.55
CA SER A 171 3.85 21.68 -15.40
C SER A 171 5.27 21.20 -15.59
N TRP A 172 6.20 21.85 -14.90
CA TRP A 172 7.59 21.43 -14.73
C TRP A 172 7.98 21.48 -13.25
N PHE A 173 9.01 20.74 -12.86
CA PHE A 173 9.55 20.78 -11.50
C PHE A 173 10.69 21.80 -11.43
N ASP A 174 10.53 22.84 -10.63
CA ASP A 174 11.56 23.84 -10.37
C ASP A 174 12.51 23.36 -9.27
N PRO A 175 13.77 23.01 -9.60
CA PRO A 175 14.72 22.51 -8.61
C PRO A 175 15.08 23.53 -7.52
N SER A 176 14.94 24.84 -7.83
CA SER A 176 15.30 25.92 -6.90
C SER A 176 14.29 26.04 -5.76
N THR A 177 13.00 25.83 -6.07
CA THR A 177 11.90 25.86 -5.09
C THR A 177 11.48 24.48 -4.65
N LYS A 178 11.99 23.42 -5.30
CA LYS A 178 11.59 22.01 -5.14
C LYS A 178 10.09 21.80 -5.28
N ARG A 179 9.45 22.47 -6.23
CA ARG A 179 7.99 22.44 -6.47
C ARG A 179 7.64 22.36 -7.95
N ALA A 180 6.48 21.79 -8.24
CA ALA A 180 5.86 21.92 -9.55
C ALA A 180 5.41 23.37 -9.78
N ARG A 181 5.59 23.86 -11.01
CA ARG A 181 5.16 25.17 -11.47
C ARG A 181 4.61 25.08 -12.89
N PRO A 182 3.77 26.03 -13.34
CA PRO A 182 3.29 26.07 -14.71
C PRO A 182 4.45 26.12 -15.72
N ILE A 183 4.40 25.34 -16.79
CA ILE A 183 5.44 25.30 -17.82
C ILE A 183 5.53 26.65 -18.57
N SER A 184 4.45 27.43 -18.61
CA SER A 184 4.44 28.78 -19.18
C SER A 184 5.46 29.70 -18.53
N GLU A 185 5.65 29.62 -17.21
CA GLU A 185 6.64 30.42 -16.48
C GLU A 185 8.07 30.09 -16.94
N LEU A 186 8.36 28.84 -17.26
CA LEU A 186 9.63 28.40 -17.79
C LEU A 186 9.82 28.91 -19.22
N ALA A 187 8.78 28.84 -20.06
CA ALA A 187 8.77 29.35 -21.41
C ALA A 187 9.01 30.89 -21.44
N GLU A 188 8.36 31.63 -20.57
CA GLU A 188 8.56 33.08 -20.40
C GLU A 188 9.99 33.39 -19.94
N ARG A 189 10.58 32.62 -19.05
CA ARG A 189 11.97 32.74 -18.63
C ARG A 189 12.93 32.54 -19.79
N PHE A 190 12.74 31.47 -20.60
CA PHE A 190 13.54 31.21 -21.77
C PHE A 190 13.41 32.32 -22.83
N ALA A 191 12.22 32.87 -23.01
CA ALA A 191 11.97 33.97 -23.93
C ALA A 191 12.65 35.28 -23.47
N ARG A 192 12.57 35.61 -22.19
CA ARG A 192 13.19 36.80 -21.60
C ARG A 192 14.72 36.73 -21.66
N ASP A 193 15.29 35.56 -21.34
CA ASP A 193 16.74 35.36 -21.25
C ASP A 193 17.37 34.97 -22.62
N ASP A 194 16.55 34.85 -23.68
CA ASP A 194 16.90 34.34 -25.01
C ASP A 194 17.77 33.07 -24.92
N ALA A 195 17.32 32.12 -24.13
CA ALA A 195 18.10 30.95 -23.74
C ALA A 195 18.58 30.14 -24.94
N GLU A 196 19.85 29.75 -24.90
CA GLU A 196 20.45 28.86 -25.89
C GLU A 196 20.27 27.40 -25.49
N PHE A 197 19.79 26.57 -26.43
CA PHE A 197 19.56 25.14 -26.18
C PHE A 197 19.95 24.27 -27.40
N ALA A 198 20.15 22.96 -27.15
CA ALA A 198 20.40 22.00 -28.18
C ALA A 198 19.07 21.53 -28.81
N THR A 199 19.01 21.47 -30.14
CA THR A 199 17.88 20.88 -30.88
C THR A 199 18.01 19.35 -30.96
N GLU A 200 16.95 18.66 -31.32
CA GLU A 200 16.97 17.21 -31.57
C GLU A 200 18.04 16.76 -32.56
N GLY A 201 18.43 17.65 -33.53
CA GLY A 201 19.49 17.40 -34.48
C GLY A 201 20.91 17.66 -33.95
N GLY A 202 21.05 18.00 -32.65
CA GLY A 202 22.35 18.28 -32.01
C GLY A 202 22.94 19.68 -32.32
N SER A 203 22.28 20.52 -33.15
CA SER A 203 22.64 21.91 -33.34
C SER A 203 22.19 22.77 -32.17
N ARG A 204 22.85 23.90 -31.92
CA ARG A 204 22.42 24.88 -30.91
C ARG A 204 21.62 26.00 -31.54
N THR A 205 20.57 26.42 -30.89
CA THR A 205 19.75 27.56 -31.32
C THR A 205 19.39 28.43 -30.10
N ARG A 206 18.99 29.67 -30.35
CA ARG A 206 18.46 30.57 -29.35
C ARG A 206 16.93 30.51 -29.34
N TRP A 207 16.33 30.77 -28.20
CA TRP A 207 14.88 30.73 -28.07
C TRP A 207 14.15 31.61 -29.08
N SER A 208 14.65 32.85 -29.34
CA SER A 208 14.09 33.78 -30.34
C SER A 208 14.13 33.24 -31.75
N ALA A 209 15.18 32.53 -32.13
CA ALA A 209 15.40 31.97 -33.46
C ALA A 209 14.77 30.59 -33.66
N ALA A 210 14.41 29.90 -32.59
CA ALA A 210 13.87 28.56 -32.64
C ALA A 210 12.45 28.52 -33.22
N THR A 211 12.16 27.49 -33.99
CA THR A 211 10.78 27.20 -34.44
C THR A 211 9.86 26.81 -33.29
N PRO A 212 8.55 26.95 -33.47
CA PRO A 212 7.58 26.47 -32.44
C PRO A 212 7.82 25.01 -32.04
N ARG A 213 8.12 24.14 -32.98
CA ARG A 213 8.45 22.73 -32.75
C ARG A 213 9.69 22.54 -31.85
N GLU A 214 10.77 23.27 -32.16
CA GLU A 214 12.02 23.17 -31.40
C GLU A 214 11.82 23.69 -29.98
N ARG A 215 11.02 24.76 -29.78
CA ARG A 215 10.65 25.26 -28.45
C ARG A 215 9.81 24.25 -27.68
N GLN A 216 8.82 23.60 -28.33
CA GLN A 216 8.02 22.55 -27.72
C GLN A 216 8.90 21.36 -27.31
N ALA A 217 9.74 20.85 -28.21
CA ALA A 217 10.65 19.74 -27.91
C ALA A 217 11.60 20.07 -26.76
N HIS A 218 12.07 21.33 -26.67
CA HIS A 218 12.90 21.75 -25.54
C HIS A 218 12.09 21.82 -24.24
N LEU A 219 10.86 22.33 -24.24
CA LEU A 219 9.99 22.34 -23.05
C LEU A 219 9.65 20.93 -22.58
N ASP A 220 9.49 19.98 -23.48
CA ASP A 220 9.17 18.58 -23.15
C ASP A 220 10.27 17.92 -22.33
N THR A 221 11.53 18.39 -22.43
CA THR A 221 12.60 17.93 -21.55
C THR A 221 12.43 18.30 -20.08
N PHE A 222 11.52 19.24 -19.77
CA PHE A 222 11.23 19.73 -18.41
C PHE A 222 9.85 19.29 -17.91
N ARG A 223 8.88 19.00 -18.79
CA ARG A 223 7.52 18.66 -18.41
C ARG A 223 7.47 17.49 -17.42
N LEU A 224 6.52 17.52 -16.49
CA LEU A 224 6.28 16.40 -15.58
C LEU A 224 5.65 15.20 -16.30
N ALA A 225 4.74 15.43 -17.25
CA ALA A 225 4.28 14.41 -18.18
C ALA A 225 4.90 14.67 -19.57
N TYR A 226 5.66 13.72 -20.08
CA TYR A 226 6.44 13.88 -21.30
C TYR A 226 6.48 12.59 -22.13
N ILE A 227 6.80 12.71 -23.42
CA ILE A 227 7.06 11.54 -24.29
C ILE A 227 8.54 11.19 -24.18
N GLY A 228 8.82 9.95 -23.83
CA GLY A 228 10.16 9.37 -23.80
C GLY A 228 10.26 8.08 -24.58
N GLU A 229 11.44 7.77 -25.08
CA GLU A 229 11.74 6.46 -25.64
C GLU A 229 12.25 5.53 -24.53
N GLN A 230 11.58 4.40 -24.34
CA GLN A 230 11.93 3.40 -23.35
C GLN A 230 12.08 2.04 -24.01
N THR A 231 13.10 1.28 -23.63
CA THR A 231 13.21 -0.12 -24.00
C THR A 231 12.19 -0.93 -23.23
N VAL A 232 11.24 -1.52 -23.94
CA VAL A 232 10.12 -2.29 -23.38
C VAL A 232 10.18 -3.77 -23.79
N ASN A 233 9.53 -4.62 -23.02
CA ASN A 233 9.35 -6.02 -23.35
C ASN A 233 8.07 -6.17 -24.17
N TRP A 234 8.17 -6.12 -25.49
CA TRP A 234 7.03 -6.27 -26.40
C TRP A 234 6.76 -7.74 -26.69
N CYS A 235 5.55 -8.18 -26.48
CA CYS A 235 5.07 -9.50 -26.88
C CYS A 235 4.15 -9.37 -28.11
N PRO A 236 4.62 -9.68 -29.34
CA PRO A 236 3.84 -9.53 -30.56
C PRO A 236 2.53 -10.32 -30.54
N LYS A 237 2.55 -11.53 -29.94
CA LYS A 237 1.38 -12.43 -29.87
C LYS A 237 0.30 -11.92 -28.90
N LEU A 238 0.71 -11.33 -27.78
CA LEU A 238 -0.20 -10.73 -26.83
C LEU A 238 -0.55 -9.28 -27.19
N GLY A 239 0.16 -8.67 -28.15
CA GLY A 239 -0.05 -7.30 -28.59
C GLY A 239 0.08 -6.27 -27.47
N THR A 240 0.99 -6.52 -26.51
CA THR A 240 1.16 -5.67 -25.34
C THR A 240 2.59 -5.64 -24.84
N VAL A 241 2.92 -4.55 -24.15
CA VAL A 241 4.14 -4.45 -23.34
C VAL A 241 3.95 -5.22 -22.04
N LEU A 242 4.95 -5.99 -21.65
CA LEU A 242 4.98 -6.77 -20.42
C LEU A 242 5.92 -6.11 -19.42
N ALA A 243 5.56 -6.18 -18.13
CA ALA A 243 6.48 -5.86 -17.05
C ALA A 243 7.61 -6.90 -17.00
N ASN A 244 8.73 -6.56 -16.34
CA ASN A 244 9.86 -7.49 -16.26
C ASN A 244 9.49 -8.80 -15.57
N GLU A 245 8.60 -8.74 -14.58
CA GLU A 245 8.11 -9.87 -13.80
C GLU A 245 7.19 -10.81 -14.61
N GLU A 246 6.65 -10.32 -15.73
CA GLU A 246 5.80 -11.08 -16.67
C GLU A 246 6.61 -11.78 -17.76
N VAL A 247 7.95 -11.68 -17.72
CA VAL A 247 8.85 -12.29 -18.71
C VAL A 247 9.76 -13.30 -18.03
N ILE A 248 9.63 -14.58 -18.41
CA ILE A 248 10.44 -15.69 -17.92
C ILE A 248 11.19 -16.29 -19.11
N ASP A 249 12.51 -16.34 -19.04
CA ASP A 249 13.38 -16.90 -20.10
C ASP A 249 13.08 -16.34 -21.50
N GLY A 250 12.82 -15.01 -21.60
CA GLY A 250 12.51 -14.34 -22.85
C GLY A 250 11.13 -14.66 -23.43
N ARG A 251 10.24 -15.23 -22.62
CA ARG A 251 8.86 -15.57 -22.98
C ARG A 251 7.88 -14.95 -21.99
N SER A 252 6.66 -14.69 -22.44
CA SER A 252 5.58 -14.25 -21.57
C SER A 252 5.20 -15.34 -20.56
N GLU A 253 5.01 -14.99 -19.30
CA GLU A 253 4.47 -15.87 -18.26
C GLU A 253 3.15 -16.50 -18.71
N ARG A 254 2.29 -15.69 -19.33
CA ARG A 254 1.03 -16.16 -19.91
C ARG A 254 1.23 -16.59 -21.36
N GLY A 255 1.00 -17.87 -21.62
CA GLY A 255 1.02 -18.46 -22.96
C GLY A 255 2.40 -18.79 -23.52
N GLY A 256 3.50 -18.46 -22.83
CA GLY A 256 4.87 -18.85 -23.24
C GLY A 256 5.30 -18.24 -24.57
N HIS A 257 4.76 -17.07 -24.95
CA HIS A 257 5.03 -16.44 -26.25
C HIS A 257 6.38 -15.71 -26.24
N PRO A 258 7.12 -15.69 -27.36
CA PRO A 258 8.37 -14.94 -27.47
C PRO A 258 8.18 -13.46 -27.19
N VAL A 259 9.09 -12.88 -26.41
CA VAL A 259 9.12 -11.45 -26.05
C VAL A 259 10.34 -10.82 -26.69
N ARG A 260 10.20 -9.62 -27.23
CA ARG A 260 11.29 -8.85 -27.83
C ARG A 260 11.51 -7.55 -27.06
N ARG A 261 12.77 -7.24 -26.79
CA ARG A 261 13.14 -5.93 -26.26
C ARG A 261 13.26 -4.94 -27.43
N MET A 262 12.50 -3.84 -27.34
CA MET A 262 12.52 -2.82 -28.38
C MET A 262 12.29 -1.43 -27.79
N PRO A 263 12.85 -0.37 -28.40
CA PRO A 263 12.53 0.99 -28.02
C PRO A 263 11.09 1.32 -28.43
N LEU A 264 10.36 1.96 -27.53
CA LEU A 264 8.99 2.43 -27.77
C LEU A 264 8.79 3.82 -27.20
N ARG A 265 8.27 4.75 -28.00
CA ARG A 265 7.85 6.06 -27.53
C ARG A 265 6.59 5.92 -26.68
N GLN A 266 6.65 6.47 -25.44
CA GLN A 266 5.57 6.34 -24.48
C GLN A 266 5.45 7.60 -23.62
N TRP A 267 4.23 7.85 -23.12
CA TRP A 267 4.03 8.85 -22.10
C TRP A 267 4.64 8.39 -20.77
N MET A 268 5.42 9.28 -20.18
CA MET A 268 6.15 9.08 -18.93
C MET A 268 5.75 10.15 -17.92
N PHE A 269 5.78 9.80 -16.64
CA PHE A 269 5.75 10.77 -15.55
C PHE A 269 7.13 10.90 -14.90
N ARG A 270 7.60 12.13 -14.74
CA ARG A 270 8.88 12.49 -14.11
C ARG A 270 8.81 12.42 -12.58
N ILE A 271 8.46 11.26 -12.05
CA ILE A 271 8.40 11.00 -10.60
C ILE A 271 9.77 11.18 -9.93
N THR A 272 10.86 10.94 -10.67
CA THR A 272 12.24 11.12 -10.18
C THR A 272 12.52 12.54 -9.73
N ALA A 273 11.84 13.55 -10.29
CA ALA A 273 11.95 14.94 -9.85
C ALA A 273 11.51 15.15 -8.40
N TYR A 274 10.64 14.28 -7.90
CA TYR A 274 10.13 14.31 -6.53
C TYR A 274 10.85 13.36 -5.58
N ALA A 275 11.88 12.65 -6.02
CA ALA A 275 12.51 11.57 -5.26
C ALA A 275 12.94 12.01 -3.84
N ASP A 276 13.61 13.16 -3.68
CA ASP A 276 14.01 13.67 -2.36
C ASP A 276 12.78 13.97 -1.49
N ARG A 277 11.77 14.65 -2.02
CA ARG A 277 10.55 14.97 -1.26
C ARG A 277 9.75 13.73 -0.89
N LEU A 278 9.73 12.72 -1.76
CA LEU A 278 9.10 11.43 -1.44
C LEU A 278 9.82 10.70 -0.29
N LEU A 279 11.14 10.90 -0.14
CA LEU A 279 11.91 10.37 0.99
C LEU A 279 11.74 11.21 2.25
N ASP A 280 11.99 12.52 2.14
CA ASP A 280 12.01 13.44 3.28
C ASP A 280 10.65 13.48 4.00
N ASP A 281 9.58 13.51 3.23
CA ASP A 281 8.21 13.66 3.75
C ASP A 281 7.65 12.34 4.36
N LEU A 282 8.34 11.19 4.24
CA LEU A 282 7.99 9.97 5.00
C LEU A 282 8.08 10.19 6.52
N ALA A 283 8.89 11.14 6.95
CA ALA A 283 8.98 11.51 8.36
C ALA A 283 7.75 12.27 8.88
N LEU A 284 6.90 12.78 8.00
CA LEU A 284 5.74 13.60 8.34
C LEU A 284 4.48 12.78 8.65
N VAL A 285 4.47 11.49 8.33
CA VAL A 285 3.30 10.60 8.37
C VAL A 285 3.50 9.41 9.30
N ASP A 286 2.39 8.89 9.85
CA ASP A 286 2.37 7.72 10.74
C ASP A 286 2.14 6.44 9.92
N TRP A 287 3.21 6.00 9.26
CA TRP A 287 3.19 4.83 8.39
C TRP A 287 4.04 3.69 8.96
N PRO A 288 3.68 2.43 8.71
CA PRO A 288 4.46 1.27 9.15
C PRO A 288 5.91 1.36 8.68
N GLU A 289 6.85 1.00 9.56
CA GLU A 289 8.29 1.04 9.26
C GLU A 289 8.66 0.18 8.04
N SER A 290 7.99 -0.97 7.87
CA SER A 290 8.15 -1.82 6.69
C SER A 290 7.85 -1.08 5.38
N THR A 291 6.77 -0.30 5.34
CA THR A 291 6.38 0.48 4.15
C THR A 291 7.37 1.64 3.91
N ARG A 292 7.79 2.32 4.98
CA ARG A 292 8.79 3.39 4.90
C ARG A 292 10.11 2.86 4.34
N THR A 293 10.57 1.71 4.84
CA THR A 293 11.77 1.02 4.36
C THR A 293 11.63 0.61 2.90
N LEU A 294 10.50 -0.03 2.53
CA LEU A 294 10.25 -0.44 1.14
C LEU A 294 10.28 0.75 0.18
N GLN A 295 9.65 1.89 0.52
CA GLN A 295 9.69 3.07 -0.32
C GLN A 295 11.09 3.67 -0.39
N THR A 296 11.81 3.73 0.73
CA THR A 296 13.19 4.23 0.78
C THR A 296 14.11 3.40 -0.10
N ASP A 297 14.03 2.08 0.00
CA ASP A 297 14.83 1.15 -0.81
C ASP A 297 14.45 1.20 -2.29
N TRP A 298 13.16 1.36 -2.58
CA TRP A 298 12.68 1.49 -3.97
C TRP A 298 13.16 2.77 -4.63
N ILE A 299 13.07 3.89 -3.92
CA ILE A 299 13.61 5.17 -4.40
C ILE A 299 15.14 5.09 -4.51
N GLY A 300 15.79 4.46 -3.53
CA GLY A 300 17.21 4.08 -3.57
C GLY A 300 18.12 5.27 -3.84
N ARG A 301 18.03 6.32 -2.99
CA ARG A 301 18.90 7.50 -3.08
C ARG A 301 20.34 7.10 -2.83
N SER A 302 21.20 7.41 -3.77
CA SER A 302 22.63 7.15 -3.73
C SER A 302 23.42 8.45 -3.88
N ASP A 303 24.16 8.80 -2.84
CA ASP A 303 25.01 9.98 -2.78
C ASP A 303 26.44 9.60 -3.18
N GLY A 304 27.03 10.33 -4.14
CA GLY A 304 28.32 9.94 -4.66
C GLY A 304 28.94 10.99 -5.59
N ALA A 305 29.75 10.52 -6.52
CA ALA A 305 30.41 11.36 -7.52
C ALA A 305 30.25 10.79 -8.93
N GLU A 306 30.06 11.68 -9.88
CA GLU A 306 30.27 11.42 -11.29
C GLU A 306 31.76 11.71 -11.61
N ILE A 307 32.44 10.77 -12.24
CA ILE A 307 33.87 10.84 -12.54
C ILE A 307 34.10 10.59 -14.01
N HIS A 308 34.92 11.42 -14.65
CA HIS A 308 35.25 11.35 -16.05
C HIS A 308 36.62 10.71 -16.26
N PHE A 309 36.65 9.53 -16.89
CA PHE A 309 37.88 8.83 -17.26
C PHE A 309 38.22 9.09 -18.74
N ALA A 310 39.35 9.67 -19.02
CA ALA A 310 39.82 9.78 -20.37
C ALA A 310 40.04 8.38 -20.97
N VAL A 311 39.53 8.11 -22.17
CA VAL A 311 39.73 6.85 -22.92
C VAL A 311 40.63 7.10 -24.11
N GLU A 312 41.68 6.29 -24.26
CA GLU A 312 42.64 6.44 -25.33
C GLU A 312 41.98 6.27 -26.72
N GLY A 313 42.19 7.24 -27.58
CA GLY A 313 41.61 7.24 -28.94
C GLY A 313 40.16 7.69 -29.03
N GLU A 314 39.53 8.06 -27.90
CA GLU A 314 38.19 8.63 -27.87
C GLU A 314 38.23 10.12 -27.51
N ARG A 315 37.30 10.91 -28.08
CA ARG A 315 37.20 12.35 -27.79
C ARG A 315 36.45 12.64 -26.49
N GLU A 316 35.48 11.81 -26.19
CA GLU A 316 34.62 11.95 -25.02
C GLU A 316 35.12 11.04 -23.88
N PRO A 317 35.20 11.52 -22.65
CA PRO A 317 35.56 10.68 -21.53
C PRO A 317 34.48 9.65 -21.21
N LEU A 318 34.86 8.53 -20.64
CA LEU A 318 33.94 7.57 -20.04
C LEU A 318 33.51 8.11 -18.68
N THR A 319 32.24 8.42 -18.57
CA THR A 319 31.63 8.93 -17.33
C THR A 319 31.09 7.78 -16.48
N VAL A 320 31.45 7.74 -15.21
CA VAL A 320 30.93 6.76 -14.24
C VAL A 320 30.36 7.45 -13.02
N PHE A 321 29.35 6.84 -12.44
CA PHE A 321 28.85 7.22 -11.12
C PHE A 321 29.32 6.20 -10.07
N THR A 322 29.79 6.68 -8.92
CA THR A 322 30.16 5.84 -7.78
C THR A 322 29.72 6.44 -6.47
N THR A 323 29.20 5.60 -5.55
CA THR A 323 28.94 5.97 -4.15
C THR A 323 30.20 5.93 -3.29
N ARG A 324 31.30 5.42 -3.87
CA ARG A 324 32.59 5.23 -3.17
C ARG A 324 33.73 5.96 -3.93
N PRO A 325 33.65 7.29 -4.12
CA PRO A 325 34.74 8.03 -4.74
C PRO A 325 36.08 7.91 -3.96
N ASP A 326 35.98 7.66 -2.65
CA ASP A 326 37.15 7.38 -1.78
C ASP A 326 37.98 6.19 -2.24
N THR A 327 37.41 5.26 -3.02
CA THR A 327 38.12 4.08 -3.51
C THR A 327 38.72 4.25 -4.92
N LEU A 328 38.75 5.46 -5.48
CA LEU A 328 39.21 5.76 -6.84
C LEU A 328 40.63 5.24 -7.15
N PHE A 329 41.53 5.24 -6.15
CA PHE A 329 42.88 4.71 -6.30
C PHE A 329 42.93 3.17 -6.51
N GLY A 330 41.89 2.46 -6.08
CA GLY A 330 41.72 1.02 -6.25
C GLY A 330 41.01 0.61 -7.52
N ALA A 331 40.63 1.55 -8.37
CA ALA A 331 39.99 1.25 -9.65
C ALA A 331 41.06 0.71 -10.63
N THR A 332 40.98 -0.60 -10.88
CA THR A 332 41.99 -1.33 -11.68
C THR A 332 41.50 -1.70 -13.08
N TYR A 333 40.21 -1.59 -13.33
CA TYR A 333 39.56 -1.76 -14.63
C TYR A 333 38.22 -1.03 -14.67
N MET A 334 37.70 -0.89 -15.88
CA MET A 334 36.37 -0.32 -16.12
C MET A 334 35.48 -1.37 -16.72
N VAL A 335 34.17 -1.33 -16.39
CA VAL A 335 33.17 -2.19 -17.05
C VAL A 335 32.04 -1.34 -17.61
N VAL A 336 31.63 -1.59 -18.83
CA VAL A 336 30.55 -0.91 -19.52
C VAL A 336 29.46 -1.89 -19.95
N ALA A 337 28.23 -1.41 -19.99
CA ALA A 337 27.10 -2.17 -20.47
C ALA A 337 27.26 -2.57 -21.94
N PRO A 338 26.79 -3.74 -22.39
CA PRO A 338 26.85 -4.13 -23.78
C PRO A 338 26.15 -3.17 -24.76
N GLU A 339 25.20 -2.39 -24.26
CA GLU A 339 24.46 -1.36 -25.02
C GLU A 339 25.17 -0.01 -25.07
N HIS A 340 26.24 0.18 -24.30
CA HIS A 340 26.94 1.48 -24.22
C HIS A 340 27.51 1.93 -25.55
N PRO A 341 27.41 3.23 -25.94
CA PRO A 341 27.91 3.74 -27.24
C PRO A 341 29.41 3.47 -27.45
N LEU A 342 30.20 3.46 -26.40
CA LEU A 342 31.63 3.12 -26.46
C LEU A 342 31.85 1.69 -26.97
N VAL A 343 30.99 0.74 -26.53
CA VAL A 343 31.07 -0.68 -26.98
C VAL A 343 30.71 -0.78 -28.46
N THR A 344 29.71 -0.05 -28.94
CA THR A 344 29.33 -0.02 -30.34
C THR A 344 30.52 0.45 -31.22
N ARG A 345 31.27 1.46 -30.77
CA ARG A 345 32.48 1.93 -31.47
C ARG A 345 33.62 0.93 -31.38
N ALA A 346 33.76 0.24 -30.24
CA ALA A 346 34.77 -0.80 -30.07
C ALA A 346 34.50 -2.03 -30.99
N VAL A 347 33.24 -2.46 -31.07
CA VAL A 347 32.81 -3.55 -31.99
C VAL A 347 33.17 -3.23 -33.44
N ALA A 348 32.99 -1.98 -33.90
CA ALA A 348 33.35 -1.58 -35.26
C ALA A 348 34.87 -1.70 -35.55
N ARG A 349 35.70 -1.76 -34.52
CA ARG A 349 37.18 -1.92 -34.62
C ARG A 349 37.65 -3.35 -34.32
N ASP A 350 36.76 -4.24 -33.85
CA ASP A 350 37.08 -5.62 -33.50
C ASP A 350 37.16 -6.53 -34.73
N ALA A 351 38.36 -6.73 -35.23
CA ALA A 351 38.60 -7.60 -36.37
C ALA A 351 38.35 -9.10 -36.10
N GLY A 352 38.30 -9.51 -34.82
CA GLY A 352 38.10 -10.90 -34.43
C GLY A 352 36.65 -11.32 -34.22
N GLY A 353 35.73 -10.38 -34.19
CA GLY A 353 34.30 -10.61 -34.02
C GLY A 353 33.85 -11.09 -32.64
N LYS A 354 34.72 -11.42 -31.71
CA LYS A 354 34.42 -11.95 -30.39
C LYS A 354 33.62 -10.96 -29.54
N LEU A 355 33.96 -9.68 -29.63
CA LEU A 355 33.23 -8.64 -28.90
C LEU A 355 31.82 -8.50 -29.47
N ALA A 356 31.64 -8.56 -30.78
CA ALA A 356 30.33 -8.51 -31.41
C ALA A 356 29.43 -9.71 -31.02
N GLU A 357 30.00 -10.91 -30.99
CA GLU A 357 29.29 -12.13 -30.56
C GLU A 357 28.84 -12.02 -29.09
N TYR A 358 29.74 -11.59 -28.20
CA TYR A 358 29.42 -11.40 -26.79
C TYR A 358 28.32 -10.37 -26.57
N VAL A 359 28.41 -9.23 -27.25
CA VAL A 359 27.41 -8.13 -27.15
C VAL A 359 26.05 -8.60 -27.65
N ALA A 360 25.98 -9.36 -28.74
CA ALA A 360 24.72 -9.90 -29.25
C ALA A 360 24.10 -10.90 -28.29
N TRP A 361 24.91 -11.77 -27.69
CA TRP A 361 24.44 -12.71 -26.64
C TRP A 361 23.92 -11.98 -25.40
N ALA A 362 24.68 -11.02 -24.87
CA ALA A 362 24.30 -10.30 -23.65
C ALA A 362 23.05 -9.45 -23.84
N LYS A 363 22.84 -8.81 -24.97
CA LYS A 363 21.66 -8.01 -25.30
C LYS A 363 20.37 -8.84 -25.36
N ASN A 364 20.45 -10.12 -25.64
CA ASN A 364 19.29 -11.02 -25.71
C ASN A 364 18.82 -11.51 -24.33
N ARG A 365 19.60 -11.29 -23.26
CA ARG A 365 19.24 -11.67 -21.89
C ARG A 365 18.39 -10.58 -21.22
N SER A 366 17.44 -10.98 -20.36
CA SER A 366 16.67 -10.04 -19.56
C SER A 366 17.54 -9.38 -18.48
N ASP A 367 17.15 -8.18 -18.02
CA ASP A 367 17.89 -7.51 -16.95
C ASP A 367 17.88 -8.31 -15.65
N ILE A 368 16.80 -9.09 -15.41
CA ILE A 368 16.67 -9.98 -14.23
C ILE A 368 17.67 -11.13 -14.34
N ASP A 369 17.72 -11.82 -15.49
CA ASP A 369 18.67 -12.93 -15.73
C ASP A 369 20.12 -12.46 -15.62
N ARG A 370 20.41 -11.26 -16.13
CA ARG A 370 21.73 -10.63 -16.07
C ARG A 370 22.15 -10.33 -14.63
N GLN A 371 21.21 -9.88 -13.78
CA GLN A 371 21.49 -9.59 -12.37
C GLN A 371 21.51 -10.85 -11.48
N ALA A 372 20.72 -11.86 -11.81
CA ALA A 372 20.62 -13.11 -11.06
C ALA A 372 21.76 -14.10 -11.36
N SER A 373 22.49 -13.91 -12.47
CA SER A 373 23.57 -14.81 -12.90
C SER A 373 24.70 -14.85 -11.87
N LYS A 374 25.05 -16.04 -11.45
CA LYS A 374 26.23 -16.28 -10.60
C LYS A 374 27.52 -16.40 -11.42
N GLU A 375 27.40 -16.76 -12.70
CA GLU A 375 28.54 -16.85 -13.61
C GLU A 375 29.00 -15.47 -14.04
N LYS A 376 30.30 -15.20 -13.93
CA LYS A 376 30.89 -13.93 -14.35
C LYS A 376 31.33 -14.03 -15.80
N THR A 377 30.64 -13.30 -16.67
CA THR A 377 30.94 -13.24 -18.09
C THR A 377 31.35 -11.83 -18.50
N GLY A 378 32.25 -11.72 -19.48
CA GLY A 378 32.72 -10.45 -19.99
C GLY A 378 33.62 -10.58 -21.16
N CYS A 379 33.81 -9.49 -21.90
CA CYS A 379 34.73 -9.39 -23.04
C CYS A 379 35.55 -8.10 -22.99
N ALA A 380 36.85 -8.19 -23.20
CA ALA A 380 37.71 -7.01 -23.28
C ALA A 380 37.39 -6.21 -24.54
N THR A 381 37.19 -4.90 -24.40
CA THR A 381 36.91 -4.01 -25.54
C THR A 381 38.15 -3.62 -26.35
N GLY A 382 39.35 -3.91 -25.84
CA GLY A 382 40.63 -3.45 -26.41
C GLY A 382 40.94 -1.98 -26.09
N LEU A 383 40.07 -1.27 -25.42
CA LEU A 383 40.26 0.12 -25.01
C LEU A 383 40.92 0.24 -23.64
N LEU A 384 41.63 1.34 -23.41
CA LEU A 384 42.25 1.69 -22.15
C LEU A 384 41.69 3.04 -21.65
N ALA A 385 41.29 3.06 -20.39
CA ALA A 385 40.95 4.29 -19.69
C ALA A 385 42.09 4.74 -18.77
N VAL A 386 42.18 6.02 -18.50
CA VAL A 386 43.22 6.59 -17.61
C VAL A 386 42.57 6.88 -16.27
N ASN A 387 43.01 6.23 -15.20
CA ASN A 387 42.57 6.54 -13.85
C ASN A 387 43.06 7.94 -13.45
N PRO A 388 42.18 8.90 -13.15
CA PRO A 388 42.61 10.29 -12.94
C PRO A 388 43.41 10.47 -11.63
N ALA A 389 43.27 9.62 -10.62
CA ALA A 389 44.00 9.72 -9.36
C ALA A 389 45.42 9.14 -9.46
N THR A 390 45.58 7.99 -10.14
CA THR A 390 46.84 7.27 -10.21
C THR A 390 47.63 7.60 -11.51
N GLY A 391 46.96 8.02 -12.58
CA GLY A 391 47.52 8.13 -13.92
C GLY A 391 47.68 6.77 -14.62
N ALA A 392 47.28 5.69 -14.01
CA ALA A 392 47.45 4.35 -14.58
C ALA A 392 46.46 4.11 -15.75
N ARG A 393 46.93 3.39 -16.76
CA ARG A 393 46.11 2.90 -17.88
C ARG A 393 45.44 1.61 -17.47
N ILE A 394 44.12 1.60 -17.39
CA ILE A 394 43.32 0.47 -16.95
C ILE A 394 42.42 -0.03 -18.10
N PRO A 395 42.24 -1.37 -18.23
CA PRO A 395 41.47 -1.92 -19.35
C PRO A 395 39.97 -1.65 -19.19
N VAL A 396 39.29 -1.46 -20.33
CA VAL A 396 37.82 -1.33 -20.39
C VAL A 396 37.25 -2.66 -20.90
N TRP A 397 36.36 -3.22 -20.09
CA TRP A 397 35.62 -4.47 -20.35
C TRP A 397 34.14 -4.16 -20.63
N THR A 398 33.44 -5.03 -21.34
CA THR A 398 31.99 -5.09 -21.33
C THR A 398 31.53 -6.35 -20.64
N ALA A 399 30.50 -6.24 -19.80
CA ALA A 399 29.94 -7.37 -19.07
C ALA A 399 28.41 -7.26 -18.94
N ASP A 400 27.76 -8.41 -18.89
CA ASP A 400 26.28 -8.48 -18.87
C ASP A 400 25.66 -7.97 -17.56
N TYR A 401 26.39 -8.00 -16.43
CA TYR A 401 25.88 -7.51 -15.15
C TYR A 401 25.81 -5.98 -15.03
N VAL A 402 26.40 -5.22 -15.96
CA VAL A 402 26.27 -3.76 -16.04
C VAL A 402 25.10 -3.38 -16.95
N LEU A 403 24.19 -2.58 -16.44
CA LEU A 403 22.96 -2.19 -17.16
C LEU A 403 23.00 -0.71 -17.57
N MET A 404 22.57 -0.42 -18.82
CA MET A 404 22.48 0.97 -19.33
C MET A 404 21.50 1.83 -18.54
N GLY A 405 20.49 1.24 -17.95
CA GLY A 405 19.44 1.96 -17.21
C GLY A 405 19.84 2.34 -15.78
N TYR A 406 21.06 2.02 -15.32
CA TYR A 406 21.54 2.39 -14.00
C TYR A 406 22.81 3.24 -14.09
N GLY A 407 22.73 4.47 -13.57
CA GLY A 407 23.84 5.43 -13.66
C GLY A 407 24.15 5.82 -15.11
N THR A 408 25.40 5.69 -15.49
CA THR A 408 25.91 6.02 -16.82
C THR A 408 26.03 4.79 -17.75
N GLY A 409 25.65 3.61 -17.30
CA GLY A 409 25.92 2.35 -18.00
C GLY A 409 27.40 1.93 -17.96
N ALA A 410 28.18 2.56 -17.06
CA ALA A 410 29.60 2.28 -16.86
C ALA A 410 29.93 2.30 -15.36
N ILE A 411 30.83 1.45 -14.94
CA ILE A 411 31.34 1.39 -13.56
C ILE A 411 32.87 1.42 -13.55
N MET A 412 33.43 2.04 -12.54
CA MET A 412 34.83 1.81 -12.14
C MET A 412 34.83 0.59 -11.21
N ALA A 413 35.64 -0.40 -11.51
CA ALA A 413 35.70 -1.62 -10.71
C ALA A 413 36.79 -1.53 -9.65
N VAL A 414 36.41 -1.81 -8.40
CA VAL A 414 37.29 -1.77 -7.22
C VAL A 414 37.27 -3.14 -6.54
N PRO A 415 38.00 -4.13 -7.09
CA PRO A 415 37.87 -5.52 -6.70
C PRO A 415 38.25 -5.85 -5.24
N ALA A 416 39.07 -5.05 -4.58
CA ALA A 416 39.34 -5.25 -3.16
C ALA A 416 38.15 -4.92 -2.25
N HIS A 417 37.16 -4.11 -2.73
CA HIS A 417 36.10 -3.54 -1.90
C HIS A 417 34.68 -3.76 -2.44
N ASP A 418 34.52 -4.40 -3.59
CA ASP A 418 33.24 -4.85 -4.14
C ASP A 418 33.31 -6.35 -4.49
N GLY A 419 32.35 -7.14 -3.99
CA GLY A 419 32.34 -8.60 -4.18
C GLY A 419 32.17 -9.02 -5.63
N ARG A 420 31.36 -8.28 -6.41
CA ARG A 420 31.15 -8.59 -7.84
C ARG A 420 32.40 -8.28 -8.66
N ASP A 421 33.05 -7.17 -8.34
CA ASP A 421 34.29 -6.77 -8.98
C ASP A 421 35.43 -7.74 -8.61
N PHE A 422 35.46 -8.23 -7.36
CA PHE A 422 36.41 -9.23 -6.90
C PHE A 422 36.30 -10.55 -7.67
N GLU A 423 35.05 -11.06 -7.78
CA GLU A 423 34.77 -12.30 -8.52
C GLU A 423 35.16 -12.17 -10.01
N PHE A 424 34.84 -11.03 -10.62
CA PHE A 424 35.21 -10.72 -12.02
C PHE A 424 36.71 -10.59 -12.18
N ALA A 425 37.39 -9.86 -11.30
CA ALA A 425 38.84 -9.71 -11.34
C ALA A 425 39.57 -11.03 -11.18
N THR A 426 39.03 -11.92 -10.33
CA THR A 426 39.57 -13.28 -10.12
C THR A 426 39.41 -14.14 -11.35
N GLU A 427 38.24 -14.15 -11.97
CA GLU A 427 37.95 -14.93 -13.19
C GLU A 427 38.82 -14.51 -14.38
N PHE A 428 39.02 -13.18 -14.54
CA PHE A 428 39.79 -12.64 -15.67
C PHE A 428 41.25 -12.27 -15.31
N ALA A 429 41.73 -12.67 -14.14
CA ALA A 429 43.09 -12.43 -13.64
C ALA A 429 43.50 -10.93 -13.68
N LEU A 430 42.62 -10.04 -13.28
CA LEU A 430 42.83 -8.59 -13.23
C LEU A 430 43.44 -8.17 -11.88
N PRO A 431 44.20 -7.03 -11.85
CA PRO A 431 44.85 -6.56 -10.63
C PRO A 431 43.81 -6.20 -9.53
N ILE A 432 44.13 -6.53 -8.26
CA ILE A 432 43.35 -6.22 -7.07
C ILE A 432 44.21 -5.39 -6.12
N VAL A 433 43.75 -4.16 -5.79
CA VAL A 433 44.49 -3.22 -4.92
C VAL A 433 43.62 -2.80 -3.76
N GLN A 434 44.08 -3.09 -2.53
CA GLN A 434 43.44 -2.61 -1.30
C GLN A 434 43.62 -1.11 -1.15
N VAL A 435 42.54 -0.36 -0.95
CA VAL A 435 42.57 1.11 -0.73
C VAL A 435 41.80 1.57 0.51
N VAL A 436 41.09 0.67 1.19
CA VAL A 436 40.46 0.92 2.48
C VAL A 436 40.85 -0.18 3.45
N GLU A 437 41.36 0.21 4.63
CA GLU A 437 41.63 -0.65 5.75
C GLU A 437 40.46 -0.58 6.74
N ILE A 438 39.78 -1.73 6.93
CA ILE A 438 38.63 -1.84 7.83
C ILE A 438 39.09 -2.53 9.11
N ASP A 439 38.84 -1.92 10.28
CA ASP A 439 39.20 -2.46 11.60
C ASP A 439 40.68 -2.91 11.74
N GLY A 440 41.60 -2.26 11.02
CA GLY A 440 43.02 -2.63 10.99
C GLY A 440 43.33 -3.94 10.25
N ALA A 441 42.34 -4.57 9.60
CA ALA A 441 42.51 -5.80 8.85
C ALA A 441 43.12 -5.54 7.45
N ARG A 442 44.13 -6.28 7.10
CA ARG A 442 44.69 -6.29 5.74
C ARG A 442 43.87 -7.21 4.87
N PHE A 443 43.73 -6.81 3.61
CA PHE A 443 43.14 -7.65 2.57
C PHE A 443 43.95 -8.95 2.39
N THR A 444 43.29 -10.09 2.56
CA THR A 444 43.96 -11.41 2.49
C THR A 444 43.96 -11.99 1.06
N GLY A 445 43.21 -11.43 0.15
CA GLY A 445 43.07 -11.96 -1.23
C GLY A 445 42.05 -13.08 -1.38
N GLU A 446 41.31 -13.45 -0.33
CA GLU A 446 40.31 -14.53 -0.37
C GLU A 446 38.92 -14.00 -0.73
N CYS A 447 38.59 -12.79 -0.34
CA CYS A 447 37.32 -12.13 -0.66
C CYS A 447 37.46 -10.61 -0.57
N ALA A 448 36.55 -9.90 -1.21
CA ALA A 448 36.46 -8.44 -1.07
C ALA A 448 36.09 -8.04 0.36
N THR A 449 36.61 -6.91 0.83
CA THR A 449 36.23 -6.28 2.10
C THR A 449 35.40 -5.04 1.85
N SER A 450 34.10 -5.08 2.16
CA SER A 450 33.23 -3.93 2.03
C SER A 450 32.98 -3.30 3.40
N GLY A 451 32.97 -1.97 3.45
CA GLY A 451 32.70 -1.21 4.67
C GLY A 451 33.38 0.15 4.69
N GLU A 452 33.23 0.85 5.82
CA GLU A 452 33.94 2.08 6.09
C GLU A 452 35.26 1.80 6.82
N GLY A 453 36.28 2.62 6.57
CA GLY A 453 37.59 2.42 7.17
C GLY A 453 38.53 3.59 6.85
N ARG A 454 39.83 3.37 7.00
CA ARG A 454 40.86 4.35 6.66
C ARG A 454 41.41 4.08 5.28
N ALA A 455 41.63 5.14 4.51
CA ALA A 455 42.25 5.07 3.20
C ALA A 455 43.73 4.63 3.35
N VAL A 456 44.13 3.66 2.52
CA VAL A 456 45.51 3.16 2.39
C VAL A 456 45.87 3.04 0.91
N ASN A 457 47.16 3.10 0.55
CA ASN A 457 47.60 3.03 -0.84
C ASN A 457 46.91 4.06 -1.77
N SER A 458 46.52 5.19 -1.20
CA SER A 458 45.66 6.19 -1.84
C SER A 458 46.32 7.55 -1.86
N ALA A 459 47.61 7.59 -2.22
CA ALA A 459 48.42 8.78 -2.31
C ALA A 459 49.17 8.84 -3.65
N ASN A 460 49.09 9.98 -4.34
CA ASN A 460 49.92 10.33 -5.49
C ASN A 460 50.29 11.78 -5.40
N ALA A 461 51.62 12.03 -5.25
CA ALA A 461 52.16 13.39 -5.05
C ALA A 461 51.81 14.38 -6.19
N ALA A 462 51.56 13.88 -7.42
CA ALA A 462 51.22 14.68 -8.58
C ALA A 462 49.74 15.03 -8.66
N THR A 463 48.86 14.29 -7.95
CA THR A 463 47.39 14.44 -8.07
C THR A 463 46.74 14.70 -6.71
N LEU A 464 46.55 13.66 -5.92
CA LEU A 464 45.73 13.64 -4.70
C LEU A 464 46.33 12.67 -3.68
N SER A 465 46.29 13.01 -2.39
CA SER A 465 46.56 12.06 -1.30
C SER A 465 45.41 12.07 -0.29
N ILE A 466 44.91 10.90 0.01
CA ILE A 466 43.84 10.67 1.02
C ILE A 466 44.25 9.61 2.06
N ASP A 467 45.46 9.11 1.99
CA ASP A 467 45.97 8.10 2.98
C ASP A 467 45.76 8.56 4.42
N GLY A 468 45.26 7.62 5.23
CA GLY A 468 44.95 7.81 6.64
C GLY A 468 43.61 8.49 6.96
N LEU A 469 42.93 9.09 5.96
CA LEU A 469 41.62 9.68 6.16
C LEU A 469 40.57 8.60 6.32
N PHE A 470 39.57 8.88 7.16
CA PHE A 470 38.39 8.01 7.25
C PHE A 470 37.49 8.18 6.02
N THR A 471 36.72 7.17 5.68
CA THR A 471 35.87 7.09 4.45
C THR A 471 35.11 8.39 4.17
N THR A 472 34.47 8.98 5.18
CA THR A 472 33.64 10.19 5.02
C THR A 472 34.47 11.41 4.60
N GLU A 473 35.62 11.60 5.28
CA GLU A 473 36.57 12.69 4.97
C GLU A 473 37.22 12.47 3.61
N ALA A 474 37.57 11.21 3.27
CA ALA A 474 38.16 10.84 2.01
C ALA A 474 37.20 11.13 0.84
N LYS A 475 35.89 10.76 0.95
CA LYS A 475 34.86 11.08 -0.04
C LYS A 475 34.79 12.59 -0.31
N THR A 476 34.65 13.39 0.76
CA THR A 476 34.57 14.85 0.65
C THR A 476 35.80 15.43 -0.07
N LYS A 477 37.00 14.97 0.29
CA LYS A 477 38.23 15.45 -0.32
C LYS A 477 38.38 15.04 -1.80
N VAL A 478 37.98 13.80 -2.15
CA VAL A 478 38.03 13.36 -3.53
C VAL A 478 37.05 14.15 -4.38
N ILE A 479 35.80 14.35 -3.92
CA ILE A 479 34.77 15.12 -4.64
C ILE A 479 35.26 16.55 -4.91
N ALA A 480 35.75 17.24 -3.87
CA ALA A 480 36.30 18.60 -4.02
C ALA A 480 37.49 18.66 -5.01
N TRP A 481 38.35 17.63 -4.99
CA TRP A 481 39.46 17.54 -5.95
C TRP A 481 38.96 17.31 -7.39
N LEU A 482 38.00 16.41 -7.60
CA LEU A 482 37.40 16.15 -8.92
C LEU A 482 36.77 17.42 -9.52
N GLU A 483 36.02 18.17 -8.70
CA GLU A 483 35.42 19.45 -9.09
C GLU A 483 36.46 20.49 -9.44
N SER A 484 37.52 20.61 -8.62
CA SER A 484 38.63 21.58 -8.86
C SER A 484 39.36 21.32 -10.18
N LYS A 485 39.36 20.08 -10.64
CA LYS A 485 39.98 19.66 -11.94
C LYS A 485 38.99 19.60 -13.10
N SER A 486 37.70 19.83 -12.85
CA SER A 486 36.63 19.67 -13.86
C SER A 486 36.59 18.26 -14.49
N ILE A 487 36.96 17.25 -13.72
CA ILE A 487 36.97 15.83 -14.11
C ILE A 487 35.91 14.99 -13.36
N GLY A 488 35.01 15.63 -12.65
CA GLY A 488 33.93 15.03 -11.97
C GLY A 488 33.20 16.03 -11.09
N THR A 489 32.06 15.63 -10.54
CA THR A 489 31.20 16.47 -9.70
C THR A 489 30.45 15.63 -8.70
N HIS A 490 30.06 16.24 -7.59
CA HIS A 490 29.07 15.63 -6.68
C HIS A 490 27.78 15.29 -7.41
N ARG A 491 27.27 14.10 -7.18
CA ARG A 491 26.02 13.65 -7.83
C ARG A 491 25.18 12.81 -6.90
N VAL A 492 23.89 13.06 -6.91
CA VAL A 492 22.89 12.18 -6.28
C VAL A 492 22.16 11.44 -7.40
N ASN A 493 22.12 10.14 -7.31
CA ASN A 493 21.37 9.27 -8.21
C ASN A 493 20.28 8.53 -7.45
N TYR A 494 19.28 8.07 -8.17
CA TYR A 494 18.18 7.29 -7.63
C TYR A 494 18.03 5.99 -8.40
N ARG A 495 17.62 4.92 -7.70
CA ARG A 495 17.21 3.67 -8.36
C ARG A 495 15.83 3.86 -9.00
N LEU A 496 14.98 4.70 -8.41
CA LEU A 496 13.68 5.09 -8.96
C LEU A 496 13.85 5.58 -10.39
N ARG A 497 12.97 5.13 -11.27
CA ARG A 497 12.88 5.58 -12.66
C ARG A 497 11.58 6.32 -12.87
N ASP A 498 11.54 7.15 -13.92
CA ASP A 498 10.30 7.80 -14.32
C ASP A 498 9.23 6.77 -14.62
N TRP A 499 8.00 7.08 -14.25
CA TRP A 499 6.88 6.16 -14.34
C TRP A 499 6.42 6.03 -15.78
N LEU A 500 6.52 4.82 -16.32
CA LEU A 500 5.96 4.45 -17.62
C LEU A 500 4.44 4.49 -17.55
N PHE A 501 3.84 5.51 -18.15
CA PHE A 501 2.42 5.83 -17.95
C PHE A 501 1.51 5.35 -19.09
N SER A 502 2.01 5.05 -20.26
CA SER A 502 1.24 4.51 -21.39
C SER A 502 0.97 3.01 -21.25
N ARG A 503 -0.22 2.60 -21.70
CA ARG A 503 -0.57 1.18 -21.89
C ARG A 503 -1.16 0.96 -23.28
N GLN A 504 -0.73 -0.10 -23.95
CA GLN A 504 -1.23 -0.55 -25.26
C GLN A 504 -2.50 -1.39 -25.03
N ARG A 505 -3.54 -0.76 -24.49
CA ARG A 505 -4.79 -1.39 -24.09
C ARG A 505 -5.99 -0.58 -24.54
N TYR A 506 -7.15 -1.22 -24.59
CA TYR A 506 -8.42 -0.53 -24.83
C TYR A 506 -9.05 -0.04 -23.52
N TRP A 507 -9.09 -0.89 -22.49
CA TRP A 507 -9.82 -0.60 -21.24
C TRP A 507 -8.95 0.17 -20.24
N GLY A 508 -8.94 1.48 -20.41
CA GLY A 508 -8.23 2.46 -19.58
C GLY A 508 -8.61 3.88 -19.96
N GLU A 509 -8.26 4.86 -19.15
CA GLU A 509 -8.52 6.27 -19.44
C GLU A 509 -7.78 6.73 -20.69
N PRO A 510 -8.46 7.31 -21.71
CA PRO A 510 -7.80 7.84 -22.89
C PRO A 510 -6.98 9.09 -22.56
N PHE A 511 -5.83 9.24 -23.21
CA PHE A 511 -5.03 10.46 -23.12
C PHE A 511 -5.70 11.62 -23.84
N PRO A 512 -5.79 12.81 -23.20
CA PRO A 512 -6.40 14.00 -23.79
C PRO A 512 -5.40 14.73 -24.72
N ILE A 513 -4.84 14.01 -25.69
CA ILE A 513 -3.79 14.46 -26.61
C ILE A 513 -4.12 14.06 -28.06
N VAL A 514 -3.72 14.94 -28.99
CA VAL A 514 -3.73 14.67 -30.42
C VAL A 514 -2.37 14.97 -31.05
N TYR A 515 -2.10 14.37 -32.21
CA TYR A 515 -0.89 14.55 -32.99
C TYR A 515 -1.22 15.12 -34.37
N ASP A 516 -0.39 16.06 -34.85
CA ASP A 516 -0.43 16.51 -36.23
C ASP A 516 0.33 15.53 -37.17
N ALA A 517 0.33 15.81 -38.46
CA ALA A 517 1.01 15.00 -39.47
C ALA A 517 2.55 14.96 -39.32
N LEU A 518 3.14 15.88 -38.56
CA LEU A 518 4.56 15.94 -38.24
C LEU A 518 4.93 15.22 -36.95
N GLY A 519 3.92 14.70 -36.23
CA GLY A 519 4.09 14.03 -34.95
C GLY A 519 4.24 14.98 -33.75
N ASN A 520 3.94 16.26 -33.92
CA ASN A 520 3.84 17.17 -32.77
C ASN A 520 2.55 16.88 -31.99
N HIS A 521 2.61 16.96 -30.69
CA HIS A 521 1.45 16.69 -29.81
C HIS A 521 0.82 17.96 -29.26
N TYR A 522 -0.50 17.95 -29.12
CA TYR A 522 -1.29 19.07 -28.63
C TYR A 522 -2.31 18.59 -27.60
N PRO A 523 -2.43 19.28 -26.45
CA PRO A 523 -3.46 18.97 -25.46
C PRO A 523 -4.83 19.40 -25.99
N ILE A 524 -5.86 18.65 -25.63
CA ILE A 524 -7.25 19.14 -25.79
C ILE A 524 -7.60 20.04 -24.58
N THR A 525 -8.51 20.98 -24.79
CA THR A 525 -8.96 21.88 -23.71
C THR A 525 -9.77 21.13 -22.66
N THR A 526 -9.76 21.63 -21.42
CA THR A 526 -10.55 21.07 -20.33
C THR A 526 -12.07 21.09 -20.61
N ALA A 527 -12.54 21.98 -21.46
CA ALA A 527 -13.94 22.05 -21.90
C ALA A 527 -14.34 20.86 -22.78
N ALA A 528 -13.38 20.21 -23.44
CA ALA A 528 -13.60 19.02 -24.27
C ALA A 528 -13.57 17.69 -23.47
N LEU A 529 -13.29 17.75 -22.18
CA LEU A 529 -13.31 16.57 -21.29
C LEU A 529 -14.75 16.24 -20.82
N PRO A 530 -15.10 14.96 -20.63
CA PRO A 530 -14.24 13.79 -20.78
C PRO A 530 -14.06 13.35 -22.24
N LEU A 531 -12.83 12.97 -22.60
CA LEU A 531 -12.60 12.18 -23.81
C LEU A 531 -12.98 10.73 -23.53
N THR A 532 -14.05 10.25 -24.14
CA THR A 532 -14.59 8.90 -23.87
C THR A 532 -14.05 7.86 -24.83
N LEU A 533 -14.00 6.59 -24.38
CA LEU A 533 -13.65 5.44 -25.21
C LEU A 533 -14.71 5.19 -26.28
N PRO A 534 -14.34 4.96 -27.54
CA PRO A 534 -15.28 4.54 -28.58
C PRO A 534 -15.60 3.05 -28.44
N PRO A 535 -16.79 2.59 -28.86
CA PRO A 535 -17.06 1.16 -28.95
C PRO A 535 -16.15 0.50 -30.02
N LEU A 536 -15.71 -0.73 -29.75
CA LEU A 536 -14.97 -1.57 -30.71
C LEU A 536 -15.77 -2.82 -31.03
N ALA A 537 -15.69 -3.26 -32.28
CA ALA A 537 -16.26 -4.54 -32.70
C ALA A 537 -15.40 -5.74 -32.26
N ASP A 538 -14.09 -5.50 -32.07
CA ASP A 538 -13.11 -6.50 -31.65
C ASP A 538 -12.10 -5.89 -30.68
N TYR A 539 -12.02 -6.45 -29.47
CA TYR A 539 -11.14 -6.03 -28.39
C TYR A 539 -9.78 -6.75 -28.42
N SER A 540 -9.59 -7.71 -29.32
CA SER A 540 -8.37 -8.50 -29.40
C SER A 540 -7.17 -7.60 -29.64
N PRO A 541 -6.01 -7.88 -29.02
CA PRO A 541 -4.77 -7.21 -29.37
C PRO A 541 -4.43 -7.41 -30.86
N VAL A 542 -3.74 -6.46 -31.45
CA VAL A 542 -3.22 -6.61 -32.80
C VAL A 542 -1.93 -7.39 -32.72
N GLU A 543 -1.89 -8.60 -33.25
CA GLU A 543 -0.66 -9.36 -33.45
C GLU A 543 0.23 -8.64 -34.48
N SER A 544 1.30 -7.98 -34.02
CA SER A 544 2.14 -7.16 -34.88
C SER A 544 3.57 -7.10 -34.35
N ASP A 545 4.53 -6.99 -35.23
CA ASP A 545 5.93 -6.72 -34.90
C ASP A 545 6.15 -5.29 -34.36
N THR A 546 5.24 -4.36 -34.70
CA THR A 546 5.21 -2.99 -34.19
C THR A 546 4.02 -2.79 -33.26
N PRO A 547 4.20 -2.16 -32.10
CA PRO A 547 3.13 -1.93 -31.14
C PRO A 547 1.96 -1.16 -31.76
N GLN A 548 0.79 -1.79 -31.77
CA GLN A 548 -0.48 -1.18 -32.20
C GLN A 548 -1.52 -1.41 -31.09
N PRO A 549 -1.89 -0.38 -30.32
CA PRO A 549 -2.92 -0.50 -29.32
C PRO A 549 -4.27 -0.88 -29.95
N PRO A 550 -5.13 -1.68 -29.28
CA PRO A 550 -6.46 -2.04 -29.83
C PRO A 550 -7.32 -0.83 -30.16
N LEU A 551 -7.15 0.28 -29.47
CA LEU A 551 -7.88 1.52 -29.70
C LEU A 551 -7.59 2.13 -31.09
N ALA A 552 -6.44 1.83 -31.70
CA ALA A 552 -6.12 2.24 -33.07
C ALA A 552 -7.10 1.67 -34.13
N LYS A 553 -7.83 0.59 -33.81
CA LYS A 553 -8.88 0.03 -34.69
C LYS A 553 -10.08 0.96 -34.86
N ALA A 554 -10.29 1.90 -33.91
CA ALA A 554 -11.37 2.87 -33.96
C ALA A 554 -11.05 4.04 -34.90
N THR A 555 -10.82 3.80 -36.20
CA THR A 555 -10.32 4.79 -37.16
C THR A 555 -11.18 6.05 -37.23
N ALA A 556 -12.50 5.96 -37.14
CA ALA A 556 -13.41 7.10 -37.12
C ALA A 556 -13.27 7.98 -35.86
N TRP A 557 -12.79 7.41 -34.73
CA TRP A 557 -12.52 8.13 -33.50
C TRP A 557 -11.10 8.67 -33.50
N THR A 558 -10.14 7.91 -33.98
CA THR A 558 -8.71 8.31 -33.95
C THR A 558 -8.41 9.47 -34.88
N HIS A 559 -9.00 9.49 -36.10
CA HIS A 559 -8.78 10.55 -37.10
C HIS A 559 -9.87 11.61 -37.01
N THR A 560 -9.44 12.87 -36.78
CA THR A 560 -10.35 14.01 -36.59
C THR A 560 -9.67 15.31 -37.00
N THR A 561 -10.27 16.44 -36.73
CA THR A 561 -9.65 17.76 -36.86
C THR A 561 -9.35 18.35 -35.48
N ALA A 562 -8.41 19.26 -35.41
CA ALA A 562 -8.01 19.92 -34.16
C ALA A 562 -9.20 20.54 -33.42
N GLY A 563 -10.07 21.26 -34.14
CA GLY A 563 -11.27 21.85 -33.53
C GLY A 563 -12.28 20.80 -33.05
N ALA A 564 -12.51 19.72 -33.81
CA ALA A 564 -13.39 18.64 -33.39
C ALA A 564 -12.80 17.80 -32.24
N ALA A 565 -11.49 17.77 -32.11
CA ALA A 565 -10.82 17.18 -30.95
C ALA A 565 -10.85 18.08 -29.71
N GLY A 566 -11.11 19.38 -29.86
CA GLY A 566 -11.12 20.34 -28.78
C GLY A 566 -9.75 20.98 -28.50
N VAL A 567 -8.83 21.01 -29.45
CA VAL A 567 -7.55 21.72 -29.32
C VAL A 567 -7.81 23.23 -29.39
N ASP A 568 -7.07 23.98 -28.58
CA ASP A 568 -7.11 25.45 -28.64
C ASP A 568 -6.63 25.96 -30.02
N SER A 569 -7.44 26.83 -30.64
CA SER A 569 -7.15 27.38 -31.98
C SER A 569 -5.91 28.26 -32.01
N SER A 570 -5.42 28.73 -30.88
CA SER A 570 -4.14 29.43 -30.76
C SER A 570 -2.92 28.51 -30.90
N LEU A 571 -3.10 27.22 -30.58
CA LEU A 571 -2.05 26.22 -30.70
C LEU A 571 -2.05 25.57 -32.10
N LEU A 572 -3.24 25.29 -32.65
CA LEU A 572 -3.39 24.62 -33.93
C LEU A 572 -4.70 25.03 -34.61
N PRO A 573 -4.69 25.42 -35.90
CA PRO A 573 -5.90 25.80 -36.61
C PRO A 573 -6.99 24.70 -36.58
N ALA A 574 -8.23 25.06 -36.32
CA ALA A 574 -9.34 24.15 -36.06
C ALA A 574 -9.58 23.11 -37.18
N HIS A 575 -9.26 23.42 -38.42
CA HIS A 575 -9.43 22.54 -39.58
C HIS A 575 -8.26 21.56 -39.80
N THR A 576 -7.18 21.67 -39.04
CA THR A 576 -5.97 20.83 -39.19
C THR A 576 -6.32 19.37 -38.88
N PRO A 577 -6.01 18.44 -39.80
CA PRO A 577 -6.18 17.01 -39.51
C PRO A 577 -5.24 16.57 -38.38
N VAL A 578 -5.78 15.81 -37.43
CA VAL A 578 -5.02 15.28 -36.30
C VAL A 578 -5.43 13.85 -35.99
N VAL A 579 -4.56 13.14 -35.28
CA VAL A 579 -4.78 11.77 -34.81
C VAL A 579 -4.76 11.77 -33.27
N ARG A 580 -5.78 11.18 -32.65
CA ARG A 580 -5.82 11.00 -31.20
C ARG A 580 -4.78 9.97 -30.74
N GLU A 581 -4.26 10.15 -29.52
CA GLU A 581 -3.46 9.13 -28.85
C GLU A 581 -4.27 7.83 -28.72
N THR A 582 -3.65 6.70 -29.03
CA THR A 582 -4.28 5.38 -29.03
C THR A 582 -3.87 4.50 -27.86
N ASN A 583 -2.85 4.89 -27.09
CA ASN A 583 -2.58 4.32 -25.79
C ASN A 583 -3.58 4.81 -24.75
N THR A 584 -3.73 4.06 -23.67
CA THR A 584 -4.51 4.45 -22.50
C THR A 584 -3.61 4.63 -21.30
N MET A 585 -4.10 5.35 -20.28
CA MET A 585 -3.44 5.48 -18.99
C MET A 585 -3.48 4.13 -18.25
N PRO A 586 -2.55 3.87 -17.30
CA PRO A 586 -2.61 2.66 -16.49
C PRO A 586 -3.82 2.70 -15.54
N GLY A 587 -4.35 1.54 -15.13
CA GLY A 587 -5.45 1.47 -14.14
C GLY A 587 -5.13 2.22 -12.83
N TRP A 588 -3.86 2.32 -12.47
CA TRP A 588 -3.40 3.10 -11.31
C TRP A 588 -3.63 4.62 -11.43
N ALA A 589 -3.91 5.16 -12.61
CA ALA A 589 -4.14 6.59 -12.79
C ALA A 589 -5.37 7.05 -12.00
N GLY A 590 -6.49 6.37 -12.16
CA GLY A 590 -7.72 6.65 -11.42
C GLY A 590 -7.56 6.47 -9.92
N SER A 591 -6.84 5.46 -9.48
CA SER A 591 -6.66 5.20 -8.04
C SER A 591 -5.67 6.13 -7.34
N CYS A 592 -4.93 6.99 -8.07
CA CYS A 592 -3.99 7.94 -7.44
C CYS A 592 -4.65 9.13 -6.73
N TRP A 593 -5.94 9.41 -6.93
CA TRP A 593 -6.59 10.61 -6.40
C TRP A 593 -8.02 10.40 -5.87
N TYR A 594 -8.53 9.18 -5.87
CA TYR A 594 -9.92 8.84 -5.54
C TYR A 594 -10.36 9.28 -4.13
N TYR A 595 -9.44 9.30 -3.16
CA TYR A 595 -9.68 9.80 -1.81
C TYR A 595 -10.09 11.28 -1.80
N LEU A 596 -9.64 12.09 -2.75
CA LEU A 596 -10.09 13.47 -2.91
C LEU A 596 -11.52 13.52 -3.45
N ARG A 597 -11.84 12.67 -4.45
CA ARG A 597 -13.19 12.64 -5.04
C ARG A 597 -14.27 12.28 -4.04
N TYR A 598 -13.98 11.41 -3.09
CA TYR A 598 -14.92 11.06 -2.03
C TYR A 598 -15.35 12.26 -1.17
N CYS A 599 -14.57 13.30 -1.08
CA CYS A 599 -14.95 14.51 -0.36
C CYS A 599 -16.16 15.22 -1.00
N SER A 600 -16.29 15.15 -2.33
CA SER A 600 -17.44 15.77 -3.06
C SER A 600 -17.69 15.07 -4.40
N PRO A 601 -18.18 13.83 -4.43
CA PRO A 601 -18.28 13.04 -5.67
C PRO A 601 -19.26 13.58 -6.69
N SER A 602 -20.26 14.33 -6.26
CA SER A 602 -21.30 14.95 -7.13
C SER A 602 -20.90 16.32 -7.71
N ASP A 603 -19.75 16.89 -7.33
CA ASP A 603 -19.29 18.16 -7.88
C ASP A 603 -18.90 17.98 -9.36
N ALA A 604 -19.69 18.58 -10.26
CA ALA A 604 -19.43 18.54 -11.70
C ALA A 604 -18.45 19.62 -12.17
N SER A 605 -18.22 20.64 -11.35
CA SER A 605 -17.44 21.83 -11.68
C SER A 605 -15.97 21.72 -11.27
N HIS A 606 -15.69 20.94 -10.23
CA HIS A 606 -14.35 20.74 -9.67
C HIS A 606 -14.04 19.25 -9.52
N PHE A 607 -12.76 18.90 -9.56
CA PHE A 607 -12.32 17.52 -9.26
C PHE A 607 -12.60 17.17 -7.79
N VAL A 608 -12.56 18.17 -6.91
CA VAL A 608 -13.05 18.16 -5.53
C VAL A 608 -13.46 19.56 -5.13
N SER A 609 -14.56 19.71 -4.37
CA SER A 609 -14.95 21.02 -3.81
C SER A 609 -13.86 21.52 -2.87
N PRO A 610 -13.33 22.76 -3.07
CA PRO A 610 -12.27 23.28 -2.21
C PRO A 610 -12.65 23.36 -0.73
N GLU A 611 -13.93 23.60 -0.42
CA GLU A 611 -14.42 23.65 0.96
C GLU A 611 -14.47 22.25 1.59
N ALA A 612 -15.00 21.27 0.86
CA ALA A 612 -15.07 19.88 1.32
C ALA A 612 -13.66 19.27 1.46
N GLU A 613 -12.78 19.52 0.50
CA GLU A 613 -11.37 19.09 0.56
C GLU A 613 -10.71 19.63 1.82
N ARG A 614 -10.75 20.94 2.03
CA ARG A 614 -10.14 21.57 3.20
C ARG A 614 -10.71 21.02 4.50
N TYR A 615 -12.01 20.82 4.59
CA TYR A 615 -12.63 20.25 5.79
C TYR A 615 -12.14 18.83 6.05
N TRP A 616 -12.17 17.97 5.04
CA TRP A 616 -11.84 16.55 5.23
C TRP A 616 -10.34 16.26 5.28
N MET A 617 -9.52 17.02 4.53
CA MET A 617 -8.11 16.74 4.40
C MET A 617 -7.24 17.51 5.41
N LEU A 618 -7.65 18.69 5.89
CA LEU A 618 -6.80 19.48 6.77
C LEU A 618 -7.19 19.34 8.23
N SER A 619 -6.26 18.92 9.08
CA SER A 619 -6.46 18.67 10.52
C SER A 619 -5.36 19.31 11.37
N ARG A 620 -5.72 19.81 12.56
CA ARG A 620 -4.74 20.31 13.55
C ARG A 620 -4.11 19.17 14.36
N ARG A 621 -2.85 19.33 14.70
CA ARG A 621 -2.18 18.45 15.67
C ARG A 621 -2.71 18.72 17.09
N GLY A 622 -2.84 17.65 17.88
CA GLY A 622 -3.23 17.76 19.29
C GLY A 622 -4.74 17.80 19.59
N GLY A 623 -5.60 17.63 18.57
CA GLY A 623 -6.99 17.16 18.75
C GLY A 623 -7.94 18.04 19.59
N GLY A 624 -7.71 19.34 19.77
CA GLY A 624 -8.51 20.17 20.66
C GLY A 624 -9.33 21.31 20.03
N SER A 625 -9.11 21.62 18.77
CA SER A 625 -9.84 22.68 18.05
C SER A 625 -10.82 22.08 17.06
N HIS A 626 -12.10 22.39 17.21
CA HIS A 626 -13.16 22.05 16.24
C HIS A 626 -13.08 22.90 14.95
N GLU A 627 -12.20 23.92 14.92
CA GLU A 627 -12.01 24.76 13.75
C GLU A 627 -11.04 24.13 12.76
N THR A 628 -11.51 23.89 11.55
CA THR A 628 -10.65 23.50 10.43
C THR A 628 -9.70 24.64 10.10
N PRO A 629 -8.38 24.43 10.01
CA PRO A 629 -7.45 25.46 9.57
C PRO A 629 -7.82 25.97 8.17
N THR A 630 -7.52 27.24 7.89
CA THR A 630 -7.74 27.79 6.56
C THR A 630 -6.62 27.47 5.58
N THR A 631 -5.42 27.25 6.11
CA THR A 631 -4.20 26.92 5.36
C THR A 631 -3.36 25.91 6.13
N TYR A 632 -2.58 25.12 5.42
CA TYR A 632 -1.61 24.21 6.02
C TYR A 632 -0.47 24.99 6.70
N ASP A 633 -0.18 24.59 7.92
CA ASP A 633 1.00 25.04 8.68
C ASP A 633 1.68 23.81 9.28
N ALA A 634 2.91 23.55 8.89
CA ALA A 634 3.68 22.38 9.32
C ALA A 634 3.87 22.28 10.83
N ALA A 635 3.83 23.39 11.58
CA ALA A 635 3.97 23.39 13.03
C ALA A 635 2.68 22.94 13.74
N THR A 636 1.52 23.26 13.18
CA THR A 636 0.21 23.10 13.84
C THR A 636 -0.72 22.10 13.15
N CYS A 637 -0.45 21.70 11.89
CA CYS A 637 -1.29 20.79 11.12
C CYS A 637 -0.65 19.41 10.93
N HIS A 638 -1.48 18.39 10.78
CA HIS A 638 -1.04 17.10 10.25
C HIS A 638 -0.70 17.23 8.77
N ALA A 639 0.35 16.56 8.33
CA ALA A 639 0.77 16.59 6.93
C ALA A 639 -0.11 15.74 6.02
N GLY A 640 -0.70 14.66 6.54
CA GLY A 640 -1.54 13.75 5.78
C GLY A 640 -3.01 14.09 5.89
N GLY A 641 -3.73 13.94 4.76
CA GLY A 641 -5.12 14.32 4.63
C GLY A 641 -6.12 13.31 5.22
N VAL A 642 -6.08 12.07 4.74
CA VAL A 642 -6.92 10.98 5.27
C VAL A 642 -6.43 10.60 6.67
N ASP A 643 -7.32 10.59 7.67
CA ASP A 643 -6.93 10.35 9.07
C ASP A 643 -6.47 8.89 9.30
N LEU A 644 -7.15 7.93 8.70
CA LEU A 644 -6.77 6.52 8.72
C LEU A 644 -7.00 5.88 7.34
N TYR A 645 -5.96 5.24 6.81
CA TYR A 645 -6.01 4.50 5.56
C TYR A 645 -5.63 3.04 5.79
N VAL A 646 -6.50 2.11 5.39
CA VAL A 646 -6.31 0.67 5.62
C VAL A 646 -6.26 -0.07 4.29
N GLY A 647 -5.26 -0.93 4.12
CA GLY A 647 -5.12 -1.72 2.89
C GLY A 647 -3.85 -2.56 2.83
N GLY A 648 -3.72 -3.37 1.78
CA GLY A 648 -2.64 -4.34 1.63
C GLY A 648 -1.25 -3.74 1.50
N SER A 649 -0.25 -4.38 2.09
CA SER A 649 1.15 -3.96 2.04
C SER A 649 1.78 -4.08 0.66
N GLU A 650 1.20 -4.85 -0.25
CA GLU A 650 1.63 -4.98 -1.64
C GLU A 650 1.57 -3.68 -2.43
N HIS A 651 0.80 -2.71 -1.94
CA HIS A 651 0.66 -1.39 -2.56
C HIS A 651 1.74 -0.38 -2.14
N ALA A 652 2.68 -0.76 -1.27
CA ALA A 652 3.69 0.13 -0.69
C ALA A 652 4.49 0.91 -1.74
N VAL A 653 4.98 0.25 -2.79
CA VAL A 653 5.84 0.83 -3.85
C VAL A 653 5.11 1.01 -5.19
N LEU A 654 3.82 0.72 -5.25
CA LEU A 654 2.96 0.92 -6.41
C LEU A 654 1.98 2.07 -6.15
N HIS A 655 0.73 1.75 -5.79
CA HIS A 655 -0.34 2.73 -5.56
C HIS A 655 0.08 3.84 -4.59
N LEU A 656 0.64 3.50 -3.42
CA LEU A 656 0.97 4.51 -2.40
C LEU A 656 2.04 5.51 -2.88
N LEU A 657 3.07 5.03 -3.58
CA LEU A 657 4.12 5.91 -4.11
C LEU A 657 3.57 6.86 -5.19
N TYR A 658 2.74 6.34 -6.10
CA TYR A 658 2.15 7.12 -7.17
C TYR A 658 1.09 8.12 -6.65
N ALA A 659 0.26 7.72 -5.68
CA ALA A 659 -0.69 8.63 -5.04
C ALA A 659 0.01 9.78 -4.32
N ARG A 660 1.13 9.52 -3.62
CA ARG A 660 1.96 10.57 -2.99
C ARG A 660 2.53 11.54 -4.02
N PHE A 661 3.04 11.03 -5.13
CA PHE A 661 3.55 11.86 -6.22
C PHE A 661 2.47 12.79 -6.80
N TRP A 662 1.30 12.25 -7.14
CA TRP A 662 0.18 13.02 -7.66
C TRP A 662 -0.29 14.08 -6.66
N HIS A 663 -0.42 13.70 -5.40
CA HIS A 663 -0.84 14.61 -4.34
C HIS A 663 0.15 15.77 -4.13
N LYS A 664 1.46 15.48 -4.12
CA LYS A 664 2.51 16.50 -4.00
C LYS A 664 2.47 17.50 -5.16
N MET A 665 2.26 17.03 -6.38
CA MET A 665 2.09 17.88 -7.56
C MET A 665 0.85 18.77 -7.40
N LEU A 666 -0.30 18.23 -7.01
CA LEU A 666 -1.52 18.98 -6.76
C LEU A 666 -1.35 20.00 -5.62
N PHE A 667 -0.62 19.65 -4.57
CA PHE A 667 -0.30 20.55 -3.46
C PHE A 667 0.58 21.72 -3.92
N ASP A 668 1.60 21.45 -4.72
CA ASP A 668 2.49 22.49 -5.27
C ASP A 668 1.74 23.49 -6.16
N LEU A 669 0.77 22.99 -6.92
CA LEU A 669 -0.09 23.79 -7.80
C LEU A 669 -1.28 24.45 -7.07
N GLY A 670 -1.43 24.23 -5.76
CA GLY A 670 -2.46 24.87 -4.93
C GLY A 670 -3.86 24.26 -5.03
N HIS A 671 -3.97 23.03 -5.50
CA HIS A 671 -5.25 22.34 -5.69
C HIS A 671 -5.69 21.51 -4.47
N VAL A 672 -4.79 21.18 -3.55
CA VAL A 672 -5.07 20.46 -2.31
C VAL A 672 -4.37 21.12 -1.13
N SER A 673 -4.89 20.86 0.08
CA SER A 673 -4.51 21.57 1.30
C SER A 673 -3.35 20.95 2.08
N THR A 674 -2.95 19.71 1.80
CA THR A 674 -1.93 18.98 2.56
C THR A 674 -0.79 18.47 1.68
N PRO A 675 0.46 18.34 2.19
CA PRO A 675 1.58 17.85 1.39
C PRO A 675 1.59 16.32 1.19
N GLU A 676 0.82 15.57 1.99
CA GLU A 676 0.69 14.11 1.92
C GLU A 676 -0.78 13.69 1.87
N PRO A 677 -1.12 12.62 1.12
CA PRO A 677 -2.51 12.19 0.98
C PRO A 677 -3.08 11.54 2.25
N MET A 678 -2.28 10.72 2.96
CA MET A 678 -2.71 9.92 4.10
C MET A 678 -1.86 10.20 5.34
N GLY A 679 -2.52 10.40 6.50
CA GLY A 679 -1.86 10.63 7.77
C GLY A 679 -1.37 9.34 8.40
N ARG A 680 -2.30 8.47 8.81
CA ARG A 680 -1.99 7.14 9.36
C ARG A 680 -2.31 6.06 8.33
N LEU A 681 -1.35 5.19 8.09
CA LEU A 681 -1.50 3.99 7.26
C LEU A 681 -1.47 2.75 8.16
N PHE A 682 -2.35 1.81 7.87
CA PHE A 682 -2.34 0.51 8.54
C PHE A 682 -2.46 -0.61 7.49
N HIS A 683 -1.61 -1.62 7.61
CA HIS A 683 -1.70 -2.81 6.77
C HIS A 683 -2.30 -3.95 7.57
N GLN A 684 -3.48 -4.42 7.15
CA GLN A 684 -4.02 -5.68 7.62
C GLN A 684 -3.17 -6.84 7.07
N GLY A 685 -3.17 -7.94 7.81
CA GLY A 685 -2.58 -9.19 7.35
C GLY A 685 -3.34 -9.78 6.16
N MET A 686 -2.95 -10.94 5.73
CA MET A 686 -3.64 -11.65 4.66
C MET A 686 -4.41 -12.82 5.24
N ILE A 687 -5.72 -12.88 5.02
CA ILE A 687 -6.47 -14.12 5.28
C ILE A 687 -6.13 -15.10 4.16
N THR A 688 -5.39 -16.11 4.52
CA THR A 688 -5.01 -17.23 3.65
C THR A 688 -6.05 -18.35 3.75
N SER A 689 -5.94 -19.37 2.94
CA SER A 689 -6.75 -20.59 3.03
C SER A 689 -5.91 -21.83 2.81
N TYR A 690 -6.47 -22.96 3.14
CA TYR A 690 -5.84 -24.23 2.87
C TYR A 690 -6.04 -24.64 1.40
N ALA A 691 -4.97 -25.03 0.74
CA ALA A 691 -5.01 -25.65 -0.58
C ALA A 691 -4.63 -27.13 -0.45
N TYR A 692 -5.29 -27.98 -1.21
CA TYR A 692 -5.12 -29.42 -1.13
C TYR A 692 -4.67 -29.98 -2.46
N GLN A 693 -3.62 -30.81 -2.41
CA GLN A 693 -2.96 -31.33 -3.59
C GLN A 693 -2.84 -32.85 -3.53
N ARG A 694 -3.21 -33.54 -4.61
CA ARG A 694 -2.97 -34.97 -4.78
C ARG A 694 -1.50 -35.25 -5.04
N ALA A 695 -1.11 -36.52 -5.02
CA ALA A 695 0.27 -36.96 -5.29
C ALA A 695 0.77 -36.57 -6.69
N ASP A 696 -0.12 -36.47 -7.67
CA ASP A 696 0.17 -36.04 -9.04
C ASP A 696 0.23 -34.49 -9.20
N LYS A 697 0.17 -33.74 -8.09
CA LYS A 697 0.13 -32.29 -8.01
C LYS A 697 -1.17 -31.63 -8.51
N SER A 698 -2.19 -32.42 -8.86
CA SER A 698 -3.50 -31.85 -9.18
C SER A 698 -4.18 -31.32 -7.91
N LEU A 699 -5.01 -30.27 -8.07
CA LEU A 699 -5.64 -29.57 -6.95
C LEU A 699 -7.05 -30.08 -6.68
N VAL A 700 -7.38 -30.23 -5.40
CA VAL A 700 -8.73 -30.59 -4.92
C VAL A 700 -9.35 -29.35 -4.27
N ALA A 701 -10.64 -29.10 -4.54
CA ALA A 701 -11.34 -27.97 -3.94
C ALA A 701 -11.51 -28.18 -2.41
N VAL A 702 -11.46 -27.08 -1.65
CA VAL A 702 -11.49 -27.14 -0.18
C VAL A 702 -12.75 -27.79 0.36
N ASP A 703 -13.88 -27.63 -0.30
CA ASP A 703 -15.18 -28.24 0.04
C ASP A 703 -15.28 -29.73 -0.34
N GLU A 704 -14.35 -30.25 -1.14
CA GLU A 704 -14.26 -31.66 -1.52
C GLU A 704 -13.28 -32.47 -0.65
N VAL A 705 -12.78 -31.89 0.46
CA VAL A 705 -11.80 -32.54 1.35
C VAL A 705 -12.39 -32.81 2.73
N THR A 706 -12.12 -33.98 3.25
CA THR A 706 -12.50 -34.38 4.62
C THR A 706 -11.25 -34.74 5.42
N GLU A 707 -11.19 -34.26 6.66
CA GLU A 707 -10.19 -34.65 7.64
C GLU A 707 -10.65 -35.94 8.34
N ARG A 708 -9.91 -37.06 8.15
CA ARG A 708 -10.20 -38.35 8.76
C ARG A 708 -9.69 -38.44 10.19
N SER A 709 -8.54 -37.90 10.44
CA SER A 709 -7.90 -37.79 11.76
C SER A 709 -7.02 -36.54 11.75
N GLU A 710 -6.58 -36.10 12.92
CA GLU A 710 -5.77 -34.88 13.06
C GLU A 710 -4.60 -34.86 12.07
N GLY A 711 -4.65 -33.91 11.12
CA GLY A 711 -3.63 -33.74 10.07
C GLY A 711 -3.68 -34.73 8.91
N GLU A 712 -4.69 -35.63 8.84
CA GLU A 712 -4.86 -36.56 7.72
C GLU A 712 -6.06 -36.15 6.85
N PHE A 713 -5.78 -35.62 5.68
CA PHE A 713 -6.78 -35.13 4.75
C PHE A 713 -6.98 -36.06 3.56
N VAL A 714 -8.22 -36.26 3.17
CA VAL A 714 -8.59 -37.08 2.02
C VAL A 714 -9.65 -36.40 1.18
N GLU A 715 -9.59 -36.61 -0.13
CA GLU A 715 -10.68 -36.20 -1.01
C GLU A 715 -11.95 -36.97 -0.68
N THR A 716 -13.05 -36.29 -0.43
CA THR A 716 -14.30 -36.87 0.05
C THR A 716 -14.88 -37.94 -0.88
N LYS A 717 -14.78 -37.72 -2.21
CA LYS A 717 -15.35 -38.58 -3.24
C LYS A 717 -14.50 -39.85 -3.48
N THR A 718 -13.19 -39.72 -3.53
CA THR A 718 -12.28 -40.81 -3.91
C THR A 718 -11.63 -41.51 -2.72
N GLY A 719 -11.55 -40.84 -1.57
CA GLY A 719 -10.80 -41.29 -0.41
C GLY A 719 -9.29 -41.18 -0.58
N GLU A 720 -8.80 -40.59 -1.69
CA GLU A 720 -7.38 -40.37 -1.94
C GLU A 720 -6.81 -39.37 -0.94
N ARG A 721 -5.61 -39.67 -0.42
CA ARG A 721 -4.90 -38.78 0.48
C ARG A 721 -4.42 -37.51 -0.25
N VAL A 722 -4.62 -36.37 0.37
CA VAL A 722 -4.20 -35.06 -0.14
C VAL A 722 -3.29 -34.36 0.86
N VAL A 723 -2.36 -33.56 0.34
CA VAL A 723 -1.42 -32.77 1.15
C VAL A 723 -2.01 -31.37 1.32
N GLN A 724 -2.12 -30.94 2.57
CA GLN A 724 -2.55 -29.59 2.92
C GLN A 724 -1.38 -28.61 2.88
N THR A 725 -1.58 -27.44 2.27
CA THR A 725 -0.66 -26.29 2.29
C THR A 725 -1.43 -25.02 2.58
N VAL A 726 -0.81 -24.07 3.28
CA VAL A 726 -1.38 -22.74 3.48
C VAL A 726 -0.98 -21.85 2.29
N ALA A 727 -1.96 -21.23 1.64
CA ALA A 727 -1.73 -20.39 0.48
C ALA A 727 -2.70 -19.21 0.42
N LYS A 728 -2.34 -18.19 -0.36
CA LYS A 728 -3.26 -17.09 -0.72
C LYS A 728 -4.51 -17.67 -1.40
N MET A 729 -5.68 -17.12 -1.09
CA MET A 729 -6.90 -17.51 -1.78
C MET A 729 -6.84 -17.17 -3.26
N SER A 730 -7.04 -18.16 -4.11
CA SER A 730 -7.13 -17.98 -5.55
C SER A 730 -7.99 -19.06 -6.22
N LYS A 731 -8.62 -18.71 -7.34
CA LYS A 731 -9.40 -19.66 -8.15
C LYS A 731 -8.53 -20.77 -8.70
N SER A 732 -7.28 -20.49 -9.05
CA SER A 732 -6.33 -21.48 -9.55
C SER A 732 -5.99 -22.52 -8.50
N LEU A 733 -5.97 -22.17 -7.22
CA LEU A 733 -5.72 -23.08 -6.10
C LEU A 733 -6.99 -23.75 -5.57
N ARG A 734 -8.17 -23.41 -6.07
CA ARG A 734 -9.47 -23.93 -5.64
C ARG A 734 -9.72 -23.82 -4.13
N ASN A 735 -9.19 -22.76 -3.51
CA ASN A 735 -9.22 -22.55 -2.07
C ASN A 735 -9.95 -21.25 -1.66
N VAL A 736 -10.78 -20.71 -2.54
CA VAL A 736 -11.61 -19.52 -2.28
C VAL A 736 -12.82 -19.92 -1.43
N VAL A 737 -13.05 -19.17 -0.35
CA VAL A 737 -14.26 -19.29 0.50
C VAL A 737 -15.15 -18.09 0.22
N ASN A 738 -16.41 -18.33 -0.15
CA ASN A 738 -17.38 -17.27 -0.45
C ASN A 738 -18.01 -16.76 0.86
N PRO A 739 -17.98 -15.45 1.13
CA PRO A 739 -18.60 -14.88 2.33
C PRO A 739 -20.12 -15.06 2.38
N ASP A 740 -20.81 -15.10 1.24
CA ASP A 740 -22.26 -15.34 1.20
C ASP A 740 -22.65 -16.68 1.86
N ASP A 741 -21.84 -17.74 1.65
CA ASP A 741 -22.10 -19.06 2.22
C ASP A 741 -21.92 -19.04 3.74
N VAL A 742 -20.87 -18.38 4.23
CA VAL A 742 -20.60 -18.24 5.66
C VAL A 742 -21.67 -17.40 6.36
N ILE A 743 -22.13 -16.31 5.73
CA ILE A 743 -23.20 -15.48 6.26
C ILE A 743 -24.52 -16.25 6.30
N ALA A 744 -24.82 -17.05 5.29
CA ALA A 744 -26.02 -17.87 5.29
C ALA A 744 -26.04 -18.89 6.45
N GLU A 745 -24.86 -19.45 6.79
CA GLU A 745 -24.72 -20.46 7.84
C GLU A 745 -24.66 -19.88 9.26
N TYR A 746 -24.06 -18.68 9.46
CA TYR A 746 -23.77 -18.13 10.79
C TYR A 746 -24.28 -16.71 11.03
N GLY A 747 -24.64 -15.97 9.99
CA GLY A 747 -24.98 -14.53 10.05
C GLY A 747 -23.79 -13.61 9.84
N ALA A 748 -24.08 -12.35 9.46
CA ALA A 748 -23.08 -11.34 9.21
C ALA A 748 -22.33 -10.91 10.50
N ASP A 749 -23.06 -10.69 11.61
CA ASP A 749 -22.44 -10.30 12.88
C ASP A 749 -21.42 -11.33 13.37
N THR A 750 -21.72 -12.63 13.17
CA THR A 750 -20.77 -13.71 13.50
C THR A 750 -19.54 -13.66 12.62
N PHE A 751 -19.72 -13.40 11.33
CA PHE A 751 -18.63 -13.28 10.36
C PHE A 751 -17.70 -12.14 10.75
N LEU A 752 -18.25 -10.92 10.99
CA LEU A 752 -17.47 -9.73 11.36
C LEU A 752 -16.64 -9.96 12.63
N LEU A 753 -17.28 -10.52 13.66
CA LEU A 753 -16.58 -10.87 14.89
C LEU A 753 -15.47 -11.90 14.68
N TYR A 754 -15.70 -12.91 13.84
CA TYR A 754 -14.72 -13.96 13.61
C TYR A 754 -13.46 -13.44 12.93
N GLU A 755 -13.59 -12.63 11.90
CA GLU A 755 -12.44 -12.00 11.22
C GLU A 755 -11.54 -11.21 12.19
N MET A 756 -12.18 -10.50 13.11
CA MET A 756 -11.47 -9.68 14.09
C MET A 756 -10.94 -10.49 15.29
N TYR A 757 -11.50 -11.67 15.55
CA TYR A 757 -11.10 -12.51 16.68
C TYR A 757 -9.97 -13.49 16.36
N MET A 758 -9.76 -13.84 15.10
CA MET A 758 -8.74 -14.84 14.66
C MET A 758 -7.32 -14.50 15.11
N GLY A 759 -7.01 -13.24 15.41
CA GLY A 759 -5.67 -12.79 15.83
C GLY A 759 -5.46 -11.29 15.63
N PRO A 760 -4.23 -10.80 15.86
CA PRO A 760 -3.87 -9.42 15.55
C PRO A 760 -4.17 -9.06 14.11
N LEU A 761 -4.69 -7.84 13.87
CA LEU A 761 -5.14 -7.41 12.54
C LEU A 761 -4.01 -7.41 11.50
N GLU A 762 -2.78 -7.08 11.90
CA GLU A 762 -1.59 -7.07 11.07
C GLU A 762 -1.02 -8.45 10.71
N ALA A 763 -1.48 -9.51 11.40
CA ALA A 763 -0.95 -10.85 11.20
C ALA A 763 -1.71 -11.60 10.09
N SER A 764 -0.96 -12.24 9.18
CA SER A 764 -1.58 -13.18 8.23
C SER A 764 -2.01 -14.46 8.94
N LYS A 765 -3.21 -14.96 8.62
CA LYS A 765 -3.83 -16.10 9.32
C LYS A 765 -4.68 -16.95 8.37
N PRO A 766 -4.68 -18.28 8.53
CA PRO A 766 -5.47 -19.15 7.69
C PRO A 766 -6.96 -19.11 8.14
N TRP A 767 -7.87 -19.01 7.19
CA TRP A 767 -9.30 -19.16 7.42
C TRP A 767 -9.66 -20.60 7.78
N ASN A 768 -10.39 -20.77 8.87
CA ASN A 768 -10.94 -22.05 9.26
C ASN A 768 -12.41 -21.88 9.64
N THR A 769 -13.32 -22.30 8.79
CA THR A 769 -14.79 -22.15 9.02
C THR A 769 -15.26 -22.86 10.28
N ARG A 770 -14.55 -23.90 10.76
CA ARG A 770 -14.94 -24.64 11.99
C ARG A 770 -14.80 -23.79 13.26
N ASP A 771 -13.83 -22.88 13.29
CA ASP A 771 -13.53 -22.08 14.50
C ASP A 771 -14.54 -20.95 14.71
N ILE A 772 -15.29 -20.58 13.68
CA ILE A 772 -16.34 -19.55 13.75
C ILE A 772 -17.44 -19.83 14.78
N ILE A 773 -17.66 -21.13 15.09
CA ILE A 773 -18.67 -21.57 16.05
C ILE A 773 -18.41 -21.03 17.46
N GLY A 774 -17.16 -20.75 17.81
CA GLY A 774 -16.80 -20.17 19.10
C GLY A 774 -17.41 -18.78 19.27
N VAL A 775 -17.34 -17.97 18.23
CA VAL A 775 -17.87 -16.60 18.19
C VAL A 775 -19.40 -16.61 18.06
N PHE A 776 -19.96 -17.52 17.28
CA PHE A 776 -21.40 -17.74 17.21
C PHE A 776 -22.00 -18.06 18.58
N ARG A 777 -21.36 -18.96 19.35
CA ARG A 777 -21.74 -19.27 20.73
C ARG A 777 -21.61 -18.08 21.67
N PHE A 778 -20.66 -17.19 21.44
CA PHE A 778 -20.56 -15.93 22.18
C PHE A 778 -21.81 -15.06 21.95
N LEU A 779 -22.23 -14.84 20.69
CA LEU A 779 -23.45 -14.09 20.38
C LEU A 779 -24.69 -14.74 20.97
N GLN A 780 -24.79 -16.08 20.96
CA GLN A 780 -25.87 -16.81 21.62
C GLN A 780 -25.90 -16.56 23.14
N ARG A 781 -24.76 -16.46 23.80
CA ARG A 781 -24.69 -16.12 25.24
C ARG A 781 -25.07 -14.67 25.47
N ALA A 782 -24.54 -13.74 24.66
CA ALA A 782 -24.90 -12.32 24.73
C ALA A 782 -26.39 -12.10 24.54
N TRP A 783 -27.03 -12.84 23.61
CA TRP A 783 -28.46 -12.80 23.42
C TRP A 783 -29.23 -13.27 24.64
N ARG A 784 -28.92 -14.47 25.18
CA ARG A 784 -29.56 -15.03 26.38
C ARG A 784 -29.35 -14.24 27.66
N LEU A 785 -28.34 -13.41 27.70
CA LEU A 785 -28.12 -12.48 28.79
C LEU A 785 -29.25 -11.46 28.91
N ALA A 786 -29.82 -11.04 27.79
CA ALA A 786 -30.80 -9.98 27.66
C ALA A 786 -32.20 -10.47 27.25
N VAL A 787 -32.35 -11.64 26.61
CA VAL A 787 -33.62 -12.09 26.02
C VAL A 787 -33.98 -13.49 26.49
N ASP A 788 -35.21 -13.65 26.94
CA ASP A 788 -35.85 -14.95 27.20
C ASP A 788 -36.18 -15.62 25.84
N GLU A 789 -35.52 -16.70 25.54
CA GLU A 789 -35.65 -17.38 24.25
C GLU A 789 -37.04 -17.99 23.99
N ARG A 790 -37.88 -18.16 25.07
CA ARG A 790 -39.22 -18.69 24.97
C ARG A 790 -40.25 -17.59 24.69
N THR A 791 -40.17 -16.51 25.43
CA THR A 791 -41.18 -15.43 25.40
C THR A 791 -40.76 -14.23 24.58
N GLY A 792 -39.47 -14.06 24.30
CA GLY A 792 -38.89 -12.86 23.67
C GLY A 792 -38.80 -11.65 24.62
N ALA A 793 -39.17 -11.83 25.89
CA ALA A 793 -39.15 -10.75 26.90
C ALA A 793 -37.71 -10.37 27.26
N LEU A 794 -37.53 -9.07 27.62
CA LEU A 794 -36.26 -8.57 28.13
C LEU A 794 -35.98 -9.14 29.52
N LEU A 795 -34.82 -9.72 29.71
CA LEU A 795 -34.30 -10.22 30.98
C LEU A 795 -33.35 -9.18 31.58
N ALA A 796 -33.79 -8.46 32.61
CA ALA A 796 -32.96 -7.48 33.31
C ALA A 796 -32.94 -7.74 34.82
N ALA A 797 -31.78 -7.70 35.44
CA ALA A 797 -31.64 -7.79 36.86
C ALA A 797 -32.26 -6.56 37.57
N ALA A 798 -32.86 -6.78 38.74
CA ALA A 798 -33.45 -5.70 39.53
C ALA A 798 -32.38 -4.83 40.20
N GLN A 799 -31.22 -5.41 40.50
CA GLN A 799 -30.10 -4.73 41.19
C GLN A 799 -28.78 -5.04 40.46
N SER A 800 -27.88 -4.07 40.51
CA SER A 800 -26.54 -4.20 39.96
C SER A 800 -25.65 -5.02 40.90
N ASP A 801 -24.92 -6.01 40.33
CA ASP A 801 -23.80 -6.64 41.03
C ASP A 801 -22.57 -5.72 40.92
N PRO A 802 -21.97 -5.28 42.06
CA PRO A 802 -20.80 -4.39 42.03
C PRO A 802 -19.60 -4.97 41.23
N LYS A 803 -19.44 -6.30 41.20
CA LYS A 803 -18.39 -6.95 40.43
C LYS A 803 -18.62 -6.84 38.95
N ILE A 804 -19.87 -7.04 38.51
CA ILE A 804 -20.26 -6.87 37.12
C ILE A 804 -20.15 -5.39 36.71
N GLU A 805 -20.56 -4.46 37.57
CA GLU A 805 -20.44 -3.03 37.33
C GLU A 805 -18.96 -2.63 37.09
N LYS A 806 -18.08 -3.04 38.02
CA LYS A 806 -16.63 -2.79 37.90
C LYS A 806 -16.06 -3.37 36.63
N LEU A 807 -16.41 -4.62 36.30
CA LEU A 807 -15.95 -5.28 35.07
C LEU A 807 -16.48 -4.59 33.80
N LEU A 808 -17.74 -4.11 33.81
CA LEU A 808 -18.32 -3.36 32.67
C LEU A 808 -17.55 -2.06 32.42
N HIS A 809 -17.24 -1.28 33.46
CA HIS A 809 -16.44 -0.07 33.30
C HIS A 809 -15.05 -0.35 32.75
N ARG A 810 -14.38 -1.40 33.22
CA ARG A 810 -13.08 -1.86 32.65
C ARG A 810 -13.20 -2.28 31.21
N THR A 811 -14.28 -3.00 30.86
CA THR A 811 -14.53 -3.43 29.48
C THR A 811 -14.79 -2.21 28.56
N ILE A 812 -15.61 -1.23 29.02
CA ILE A 812 -15.84 0.02 28.26
C ILE A 812 -14.52 0.73 27.95
N HIS A 813 -13.65 0.86 28.95
CA HIS A 813 -12.35 1.51 28.81
C HIS A 813 -11.43 0.72 27.87
N LYS A 814 -11.26 -0.59 28.14
CA LYS A 814 -10.40 -1.45 27.36
C LYS A 814 -10.81 -1.55 25.89
N VAL A 815 -12.11 -1.72 25.63
CA VAL A 815 -12.64 -1.79 24.26
C VAL A 815 -12.37 -0.48 23.50
N ALA A 816 -12.53 0.67 24.15
CA ALA A 816 -12.23 1.97 23.55
C ALA A 816 -10.73 2.10 23.16
N GLU A 817 -9.81 1.74 24.08
CA GLU A 817 -8.38 1.78 23.82
C GLU A 817 -7.97 0.79 22.71
N ASP A 818 -8.52 -0.42 22.74
CA ASP A 818 -8.18 -1.47 21.79
C ASP A 818 -8.67 -1.12 20.37
N ILE A 819 -9.85 -0.49 20.21
CA ILE A 819 -10.33 0.02 18.91
C ILE A 819 -9.38 1.12 18.37
N GLU A 820 -8.97 2.08 19.21
CA GLU A 820 -8.05 3.14 18.78
C GLU A 820 -6.69 2.58 18.31
N ARG A 821 -6.25 1.45 18.88
CA ARG A 821 -5.02 0.76 18.52
C ARG A 821 -5.20 -0.27 17.42
N LEU A 822 -6.42 -0.50 16.92
CA LEU A 822 -6.78 -1.56 15.98
C LEU A 822 -6.51 -2.99 16.52
N SER A 823 -6.56 -3.16 17.85
CA SER A 823 -6.36 -4.43 18.55
C SER A 823 -7.71 -5.12 18.79
N MET A 824 -8.45 -5.40 17.71
CA MET A 824 -9.85 -5.85 17.76
C MET A 824 -10.02 -7.18 18.48
N ASN A 825 -9.08 -8.10 18.35
CA ASN A 825 -9.11 -9.41 18.99
C ASN A 825 -9.12 -9.31 20.52
N THR A 826 -8.37 -8.38 21.11
CA THR A 826 -8.34 -8.17 22.57
C THR A 826 -9.59 -7.46 23.07
N ALA A 827 -10.16 -6.56 22.28
CA ALA A 827 -11.46 -5.94 22.55
C ALA A 827 -12.57 -6.99 22.61
N ILE A 828 -12.62 -7.91 21.63
CA ILE A 828 -13.60 -9.00 21.60
C ILE A 828 -13.40 -9.95 22.79
N ALA A 829 -12.14 -10.27 23.15
CA ALA A 829 -11.84 -11.07 24.33
C ALA A 829 -12.40 -10.44 25.61
N ALA A 830 -12.28 -9.13 25.81
CA ALA A 830 -12.86 -8.41 26.94
C ALA A 830 -14.40 -8.46 26.95
N LEU A 831 -15.05 -8.35 25.78
CA LEU A 831 -16.51 -8.53 25.66
C LEU A 831 -16.94 -9.96 26.04
N ILE A 832 -16.19 -10.98 25.62
CA ILE A 832 -16.45 -12.38 25.97
C ILE A 832 -16.31 -12.60 27.49
N GLU A 833 -15.28 -12.03 28.11
CA GLU A 833 -15.05 -12.10 29.55
C GLU A 833 -16.23 -11.50 30.33
N LEU A 834 -16.69 -10.31 29.94
CA LEU A 834 -17.85 -9.65 30.55
C LEU A 834 -19.12 -10.48 30.43
N VAL A 835 -19.41 -11.02 29.24
CA VAL A 835 -20.60 -11.88 29.02
C VAL A 835 -20.52 -13.15 29.86
N ASN A 836 -19.36 -13.78 29.96
CA ASN A 836 -19.16 -14.97 30.77
C ASN A 836 -19.40 -14.70 32.27
N ALA A 837 -18.87 -13.58 32.79
CA ALA A 837 -19.04 -13.15 34.18
C ALA A 837 -20.50 -12.80 34.50
N ALA A 838 -21.20 -12.18 33.53
CA ALA A 838 -22.60 -11.80 33.70
C ALA A 838 -23.62 -12.92 33.40
N THR A 839 -23.15 -14.08 32.89
CA THR A 839 -24.06 -15.21 32.60
C THR A 839 -24.70 -15.76 33.87
N ARG A 840 -26.02 -15.87 33.86
CA ARG A 840 -26.79 -16.41 34.99
C ARG A 840 -26.47 -17.91 35.21
N PRO A 841 -26.35 -18.36 36.46
CA PRO A 841 -26.21 -19.79 36.79
C PRO A 841 -27.41 -20.60 36.26
N THR A 842 -27.15 -21.80 35.75
CA THR A 842 -28.18 -22.69 35.23
C THR A 842 -29.15 -23.08 36.35
N GLY A 843 -30.47 -22.94 36.12
CA GLY A 843 -31.51 -23.34 37.08
C GLY A 843 -32.00 -22.25 38.02
N MET A 844 -31.63 -20.99 37.86
CA MET A 844 -32.23 -19.86 38.57
C MET A 844 -33.70 -19.70 38.17
N ALA A 845 -34.59 -19.83 39.17
CA ALA A 845 -36.04 -19.73 38.97
C ALA A 845 -36.52 -18.29 38.74
N ASP A 846 -35.82 -17.30 39.31
CA ASP A 846 -36.20 -15.89 39.23
C ASP A 846 -35.34 -15.17 38.18
N PRO A 847 -35.92 -14.72 37.05
CA PRO A 847 -35.20 -14.02 35.98
C PRO A 847 -34.71 -12.62 36.38
N THR A 848 -35.13 -12.08 37.52
CA THR A 848 -34.70 -10.78 38.03
C THR A 848 -33.43 -10.87 38.89
N GLN A 849 -32.97 -12.08 39.22
CA GLN A 849 -31.77 -12.32 40.02
C GLN A 849 -30.59 -12.69 39.06
N GLY A 850 -29.44 -12.08 39.30
CA GLY A 850 -28.25 -12.30 38.49
C GLY A 850 -28.33 -11.64 37.08
N GLY A 851 -27.22 -11.64 36.34
CA GLY A 851 -27.12 -10.98 35.04
C GLY A 851 -26.93 -9.48 35.16
N MET A 852 -27.28 -8.74 34.10
CA MET A 852 -27.13 -7.30 34.00
C MET A 852 -28.46 -6.56 34.25
N THR A 853 -28.39 -5.37 34.84
CA THR A 853 -29.53 -4.45 34.90
C THR A 853 -29.83 -3.88 33.52
N ARG A 854 -31.01 -3.23 33.37
CA ARG A 854 -31.38 -2.57 32.11
C ARG A 854 -30.36 -1.54 31.64
N ASP A 855 -29.81 -0.75 32.57
CA ASP A 855 -28.75 0.24 32.27
C ASP A 855 -27.44 -0.44 31.86
N GLN A 856 -27.05 -1.51 32.56
CA GLN A 856 -25.83 -2.28 32.18
C GLN A 856 -25.98 -2.93 30.80
N LEU A 857 -27.16 -3.46 30.47
CA LEU A 857 -27.46 -4.02 29.15
C LEU A 857 -27.41 -2.96 28.04
N ASP A 858 -27.89 -1.72 28.30
CA ASP A 858 -27.80 -0.61 27.34
C ASP A 858 -26.33 -0.26 27.08
N ARG A 859 -25.54 -0.09 28.15
CA ARG A 859 -24.09 0.20 28.01
C ARG A 859 -23.33 -0.92 27.33
N PHE A 860 -23.65 -2.18 27.64
CA PHE A 860 -23.09 -3.35 26.97
C PHE A 860 -23.44 -3.38 25.47
N ALA A 861 -24.72 -3.18 25.13
CA ALA A 861 -25.15 -3.17 23.72
C ALA A 861 -24.45 -2.08 22.90
N ARG A 862 -24.21 -0.90 23.49
CA ARG A 862 -23.46 0.18 22.83
C ARG A 862 -22.00 -0.17 22.57
N ILE A 863 -21.31 -0.86 23.47
CA ILE A 863 -19.92 -1.27 23.23
C ILE A 863 -19.82 -2.51 22.34
N LEU A 864 -20.89 -3.28 22.20
CA LEU A 864 -20.99 -4.40 21.27
C LEU A 864 -21.28 -3.92 19.83
N TRP A 865 -22.01 -2.79 19.69
CA TRP A 865 -22.49 -2.29 18.39
C TRP A 865 -21.42 -2.11 17.31
N PRO A 866 -20.18 -1.67 17.59
CA PRO A 866 -19.15 -1.63 16.57
C PRO A 866 -18.80 -3.00 15.96
N PHE A 867 -18.89 -4.07 16.76
CA PHE A 867 -18.44 -5.43 16.38
C PHE A 867 -19.54 -6.32 15.83
N ALA A 868 -20.76 -6.14 16.34
CA ALA A 868 -21.93 -6.91 15.97
C ALA A 868 -23.16 -5.98 15.95
N PRO A 869 -23.28 -5.14 14.91
CA PRO A 869 -24.24 -4.05 14.89
C PRO A 869 -25.69 -4.51 14.93
N HIS A 870 -26.04 -5.60 14.25
CA HIS A 870 -27.44 -5.98 14.10
C HIS A 870 -28.02 -6.58 15.38
N ILE A 871 -27.29 -7.45 16.08
CA ILE A 871 -27.72 -7.96 17.40
C ILE A 871 -27.77 -6.85 18.44
N ALA A 872 -26.80 -5.91 18.38
CA ALA A 872 -26.80 -4.77 19.29
C ALA A 872 -28.01 -3.86 19.06
N ASP A 873 -28.35 -3.54 17.82
CA ASP A 873 -29.52 -2.73 17.46
C ASP A 873 -30.84 -3.42 17.88
N GLU A 874 -30.93 -4.76 17.72
CA GLU A 874 -32.08 -5.52 18.18
C GLU A 874 -32.21 -5.48 19.72
N LEU A 875 -31.11 -5.58 20.45
CA LEU A 875 -31.10 -5.40 21.90
C LEU A 875 -31.49 -3.96 22.29
N GLY A 876 -30.98 -2.96 21.58
CA GLY A 876 -31.32 -1.56 21.77
C GLY A 876 -32.81 -1.30 21.59
N ALA A 877 -33.43 -1.85 20.54
CA ALA A 877 -34.89 -1.74 20.34
C ALA A 877 -35.69 -2.32 21.49
N ARG A 878 -35.28 -3.49 22.03
CA ARG A 878 -35.91 -4.11 23.22
C ARG A 878 -35.69 -3.29 24.51
N LEU A 879 -34.58 -2.57 24.57
CA LEU A 879 -34.27 -1.62 25.63
C LEU A 879 -34.97 -0.28 25.46
N GLY A 880 -35.70 -0.05 24.36
CA GLY A 880 -36.45 1.16 24.08
C GLY A 880 -35.63 2.30 23.50
N VAL A 881 -34.47 2.00 22.88
CA VAL A 881 -33.70 2.97 22.10
C VAL A 881 -34.56 3.37 20.92
N GLN A 882 -34.72 4.69 20.72
CA GLN A 882 -35.53 5.26 19.63
C GLN A 882 -34.71 5.45 18.38
N GLY A 883 -35.35 5.35 17.21
CA GLY A 883 -34.73 5.59 15.89
C GLY A 883 -34.10 4.32 15.29
N VAL A 884 -33.06 4.50 14.48
CA VAL A 884 -32.35 3.41 13.80
C VAL A 884 -31.20 2.94 14.69
N GLY A 885 -31.53 2.09 15.67
CA GLY A 885 -30.56 1.48 16.57
C GLY A 885 -29.68 2.47 17.31
N PHE A 886 -28.40 2.15 17.48
CA PHE A 886 -27.43 2.99 18.20
C PHE A 886 -26.76 4.08 17.33
N TYR A 887 -27.17 4.24 16.08
CA TYR A 887 -26.57 5.19 15.15
C TYR A 887 -26.50 6.65 15.67
N ALA A 888 -27.49 7.09 16.47
CA ALA A 888 -27.54 8.41 17.08
C ALA A 888 -27.14 8.40 18.57
N SER A 889 -26.62 7.28 19.08
CA SER A 889 -26.24 7.13 20.48
C SER A 889 -24.82 7.66 20.74
N THR A 890 -24.43 7.61 22.02
CA THR A 890 -23.08 8.02 22.46
C THR A 890 -22.34 6.85 23.09
N TRP A 891 -21.01 6.86 23.03
CA TRP A 891 -20.18 5.90 23.76
C TRP A 891 -20.44 6.00 25.27
N PRO A 892 -20.59 4.86 25.97
CA PRO A 892 -20.88 4.90 27.40
C PRO A 892 -19.73 5.55 28.18
N ALA A 893 -20.09 6.34 29.20
CA ALA A 893 -19.11 6.92 30.10
C ALA A 893 -18.44 5.85 30.96
N CYS A 894 -17.16 6.07 31.26
CA CYS A 894 -16.36 5.22 32.12
C CYS A 894 -16.01 5.97 33.41
N ASP A 895 -16.29 5.36 34.60
CA ASP A 895 -15.85 5.89 35.87
C ASP A 895 -14.42 5.43 36.17
N ALA A 896 -13.50 6.39 36.24
CA ALA A 896 -12.08 6.14 36.49
C ALA A 896 -11.82 5.48 37.86
N ALA A 897 -12.69 5.70 38.84
CA ALA A 897 -12.57 5.07 40.15
C ALA A 897 -12.75 3.55 40.12
N LEU A 898 -13.56 3.05 39.14
CA LEU A 898 -13.82 1.64 38.96
C LEU A 898 -12.75 0.93 38.09
N LEU A 899 -11.81 1.66 37.53
CA LEU A 899 -10.67 1.08 36.76
C LEU A 899 -9.56 0.60 37.68
N VAL A 900 -9.47 1.14 38.90
CA VAL A 900 -8.40 0.82 39.84
C VAL A 900 -8.78 -0.44 40.62
N ASP A 901 -7.85 -1.38 40.76
CA ASP A 901 -8.01 -2.51 41.63
C ASP A 901 -7.89 -2.06 43.07
N ASP A 902 -8.87 -2.46 43.87
CA ASP A 902 -8.79 -2.25 45.36
C ASP A 902 -7.74 -3.19 45.97
N GLU A 903 -7.57 -4.35 45.32
CA GLU A 903 -6.58 -5.36 45.73
C GLU A 903 -5.78 -5.85 44.49
N VAL A 904 -4.51 -6.11 44.70
CA VAL A 904 -3.57 -6.64 43.67
C VAL A 904 -3.03 -7.97 44.18
N GLU A 905 -3.02 -8.98 43.32
CA GLU A 905 -2.30 -10.22 43.58
C GLU A 905 -0.81 -10.03 43.38
N ILE A 906 -0.03 -10.20 44.37
CA ILE A 906 1.43 -10.13 44.29
C ILE A 906 2.08 -11.47 44.64
N PRO A 907 2.98 -12.00 43.78
CA PRO A 907 3.72 -13.22 44.09
C PRO A 907 4.76 -12.98 45.19
N VAL A 908 4.84 -13.90 46.13
CA VAL A 908 5.89 -13.94 47.14
C VAL A 908 6.90 -14.99 46.75
N GLN A 909 8.13 -14.53 46.56
CA GLN A 909 9.28 -15.37 46.25
C GLN A 909 10.11 -15.60 47.50
N ILE A 910 10.62 -16.83 47.65
CA ILE A 910 11.64 -17.16 48.64
C ILE A 910 12.82 -17.75 47.86
N GLN A 911 13.99 -17.07 47.97
CA GLN A 911 15.20 -17.44 47.19
C GLN A 911 14.92 -17.56 45.68
N GLY A 912 14.15 -16.62 45.10
CA GLY A 912 13.84 -16.59 43.66
C GLY A 912 12.77 -17.54 43.17
N LYS A 913 12.14 -18.34 44.05
CA LYS A 913 11.03 -19.24 43.67
C LYS A 913 9.73 -18.76 44.28
N ILE A 914 8.65 -18.61 43.47
CA ILE A 914 7.31 -18.26 43.96
C ILE A 914 6.84 -19.35 44.90
N LYS A 915 6.41 -18.94 46.10
CA LYS A 915 5.92 -19.80 47.19
C LYS A 915 4.47 -19.50 47.63
N ALA A 916 4.02 -18.30 47.45
CA ALA A 916 2.65 -17.87 47.71
C ALA A 916 2.23 -16.75 46.77
N ARG A 917 0.94 -16.50 46.69
CA ARG A 917 0.34 -15.34 46.04
C ARG A 917 -0.55 -14.62 47.04
N LEU A 918 -0.33 -13.34 47.21
CA LEU A 918 -1.04 -12.53 48.24
C LEU A 918 -1.98 -11.56 47.55
N MET A 919 -3.22 -11.49 48.05
CA MET A 919 -4.09 -10.37 47.74
C MET A 919 -3.79 -9.25 48.73
N VAL A 920 -3.34 -8.12 48.22
CA VAL A 920 -3.03 -6.93 49.02
C VAL A 920 -3.76 -5.72 48.48
N SER A 921 -4.12 -4.76 49.31
CA SER A 921 -4.68 -3.51 48.82
C SER A 921 -3.70 -2.85 47.81
N ALA A 922 -4.25 -2.37 46.70
CA ALA A 922 -3.45 -1.64 45.68
C ALA A 922 -2.80 -0.37 46.28
N LYS A 923 -3.32 0.13 47.42
CA LYS A 923 -2.80 1.27 48.18
C LYS A 923 -1.91 0.85 49.34
N ALA A 924 -1.67 -0.45 49.56
CA ALA A 924 -0.86 -0.96 50.62
C ALA A 924 0.58 -0.46 50.52
N THR A 925 1.09 0.02 51.63
CA THR A 925 2.48 0.44 51.76
C THR A 925 3.43 -0.76 51.80
N ALA A 926 4.69 -0.58 51.47
CA ALA A 926 5.68 -1.66 51.51
C ALA A 926 5.72 -2.37 52.89
N PRO A 927 5.68 -1.69 54.04
CA PRO A 927 5.61 -2.35 55.33
C PRO A 927 4.33 -3.19 55.56
N GLU A 928 3.19 -2.73 55.08
CA GLU A 928 1.93 -3.49 55.16
C GLU A 928 1.98 -4.75 54.31
N ILE A 929 2.52 -4.66 53.13
CA ILE A 929 2.74 -5.80 52.21
C ILE A 929 3.70 -6.82 52.83
N GLU A 930 4.78 -6.33 53.43
CA GLU A 930 5.76 -7.14 54.15
C GLU A 930 5.14 -7.90 55.35
N ALA A 931 4.35 -7.18 56.15
CA ALA A 931 3.62 -7.80 57.27
C ALA A 931 2.65 -8.87 56.81
N THR A 932 1.87 -8.60 55.76
CA THR A 932 0.93 -9.56 55.18
C THR A 932 1.66 -10.78 54.59
N ALA A 933 2.80 -10.60 53.92
CA ALA A 933 3.60 -11.67 53.40
C ALA A 933 4.17 -12.58 54.48
N LEU A 934 4.70 -12.01 55.54
CA LEU A 934 5.21 -12.79 56.67
C LEU A 934 4.15 -13.51 57.50
N ALA A 935 2.93 -13.02 57.50
CA ALA A 935 1.77 -13.66 58.14
C ALA A 935 1.12 -14.78 57.34
N HIS A 936 1.40 -14.84 56.02
CA HIS A 936 0.77 -15.83 55.12
C HIS A 936 1.24 -17.25 55.41
N ALA A 937 0.30 -18.18 55.61
CA ALA A 937 0.60 -19.56 56.05
C ALA A 937 1.60 -20.30 55.17
N GLU A 938 1.48 -20.17 53.85
CA GLU A 938 2.41 -20.81 52.88
C GLU A 938 3.82 -20.19 52.97
N VAL A 939 3.93 -18.90 53.20
CA VAL A 939 5.19 -18.20 53.37
C VAL A 939 5.88 -18.63 54.66
N VAL A 940 5.12 -18.66 55.77
CA VAL A 940 5.61 -19.15 57.06
C VAL A 940 6.11 -20.59 56.94
N ALA A 941 5.34 -21.48 56.30
CA ALA A 941 5.74 -22.86 56.08
C ALA A 941 6.99 -22.95 55.21
N ALA A 942 7.14 -22.10 54.14
CA ALA A 942 8.27 -22.11 53.27
C ALA A 942 9.55 -21.50 53.87
N ILE A 943 9.43 -20.59 54.84
CA ILE A 943 10.53 -20.04 55.66
C ILE A 943 11.03 -21.15 56.60
N ALA A 944 10.17 -22.00 57.13
CA ALA A 944 10.52 -23.15 57.99
C ALA A 944 11.44 -22.84 59.15
N GLY A 945 11.19 -21.71 59.85
CA GLY A 945 11.97 -21.26 61.02
C GLY A 945 13.35 -20.69 60.71
N ARG A 946 13.75 -20.57 59.43
CA ARG A 946 15.03 -19.94 59.07
C ARG A 946 15.00 -18.43 59.33
N PRO A 947 16.13 -17.83 59.70
CA PRO A 947 16.15 -16.38 59.94
C PRO A 947 16.04 -15.66 58.59
N VAL A 948 15.10 -14.67 58.53
CA VAL A 948 14.92 -13.79 57.40
C VAL A 948 16.05 -12.77 57.39
N LYS A 949 16.89 -12.77 56.36
CA LYS A 949 18.01 -11.85 56.19
C LYS A 949 17.64 -10.55 55.52
N LYS A 950 16.71 -10.61 54.55
CA LYS A 950 16.25 -9.42 53.83
C LYS A 950 14.91 -9.67 53.16
N ILE A 951 14.05 -8.64 53.17
CA ILE A 951 12.80 -8.62 52.40
C ILE A 951 12.87 -7.48 51.39
N ILE A 952 12.56 -7.74 50.16
CA ILE A 952 12.50 -6.77 49.10
C ILE A 952 11.04 -6.73 48.60
N VAL A 953 10.39 -5.64 48.87
CA VAL A 953 9.00 -5.36 48.43
C VAL A 953 9.09 -4.45 47.20
N VAL A 954 8.62 -4.90 46.05
CA VAL A 954 8.36 -4.06 44.89
C VAL A 954 6.84 -3.85 44.84
N ALA A 955 6.38 -2.69 45.29
CA ALA A 955 4.98 -2.38 45.40
C ALA A 955 4.20 -2.70 44.14
N GLY A 956 3.07 -3.37 44.27
CA GLY A 956 2.23 -3.80 43.14
C GLY A 956 2.83 -4.88 42.20
N ARG A 957 4.04 -5.43 42.52
CA ARG A 957 4.69 -6.40 41.63
C ARG A 957 5.10 -7.71 42.30
N MET A 958 5.79 -7.64 43.42
CA MET A 958 6.30 -8.84 44.06
C MET A 958 6.89 -8.59 45.45
N VAL A 959 6.97 -9.64 46.27
CA VAL A 959 7.78 -9.68 47.49
C VAL A 959 8.85 -10.76 47.32
N ASN A 960 10.11 -10.44 47.61
CA ASN A 960 11.17 -11.44 47.62
C ASN A 960 11.80 -11.53 48.99
N ILE A 961 11.71 -12.71 49.60
CA ILE A 961 12.23 -12.98 50.97
C ILE A 961 13.52 -13.81 50.84
N VAL A 962 14.59 -13.30 51.39
CA VAL A 962 15.86 -13.98 51.50
C VAL A 962 16.04 -14.53 52.90
N VAL A 963 16.11 -15.85 53.02
CA VAL A 963 16.26 -16.60 54.27
C VAL A 963 17.67 -17.19 54.41
#